data_030541174e4a4fc51a409b67784079de
#
_entry.id   030541174e4a4fc51a409b67784079de
#
_cell.length_a   1.000
_cell.length_b   1.000
_cell.length_c   1.000
_cell.angle_alpha   90.00
_cell.angle_beta   90.00
_cell.angle_gamma   90.00
#
_symmetry.space_group_name_H-M   'P 1'
#
loop_
_entity.id
_entity.type
_entity.pdbx_description
1 polymer ?
#
loop_
_entity_poly.entity_id
_entity_poly.type
_entity_poly.pdbx_seq_one_letter_code
_entity_poly.pdbx_strand_id
1 'polypeptide(L)'
;MNIIEQRVLRGPNLYSSAPCLLTVIDLAELQGVSTSALPHFNDDLLALLPSLAQHYCPPGRPGGFVQRLQTGTYMARVVEHVALELQTLAGAPVGFGRSAPVDNQPGRYRVICGYQFEQVAQEAFALAMALVTAVARQQPFELDDALDELRDHAARRAIGTSTAAVIDAATRRGIPSLRLTEEANLFQLGWGTRQKRLQATVTGNTSLVAANIASDKQLTKTLLAEAGVPVPRGRLVTDSDQAQRAARRIGVPVTIKPLDANQGKGVTTVCVTPEQIDAAFEHARGYSRRVIVEKYLEGSDYRVLVTGNKVAAASRRRPPEVTGDGVRTIAQLVAHENLDPARGDGHTNILTKMRLDQIAEDIVRKQGYEFDSVPPSGTVVALRGNANLSTGGTAEDATDLLHPATRDICIRAARTIGLDVAGIDIICRDIGVPLDEQDGGIIEVNAAPGIRMHQFPSSGQPRDAGDAIVEAMYGKTNGRIPVVAVTGTNGKTTTALLLAHAARMAHKGTGVTTTEGVFINGVRVDAGDCSGYWSARKVLTSPEVDFAVLETARGGILKRGLAFDRCDVGVVLNISADHLGMDGVETLADLAEVKAVVARTASRAVVLNAEDPYCVRMASQVEEGVEVLYFSIDPEHPVLLTHLEQRGRAAWLQDGMLMVADGERREALITAAAMPISVQGHAMFNVANALAATAALMASDFSLRQIAAALSTFVSDSHSNPLRSNIYSIGQATLVVDYAHNPAAYRALGRMARSLAGGKVIGVVTAPGDRRDADLRDVGRALAIDFNELVVYQSNPRGRADGQTGTLIVEGIRQQLSRDGTAVQIDDVHQALAVAIAKCQPGDVLVFSSPATPHVLVEALQPFYPENAAIIAADLRPLNNACLDG
;
A
#
# COMPACT_ATOMS: atom_id res chain seq x y z
N MET A 1 14.23 22.08 21.15
CA MET A 1 13.04 21.25 20.84
C MET A 1 13.43 19.79 20.80
N ASN A 2 12.51 18.84 21.14
CA ASN A 2 12.80 17.40 21.17
C ASN A 2 11.66 16.61 20.50
N ILE A 3 12.02 15.52 19.78
CA ILE A 3 11.04 14.56 19.29
C ILE A 3 10.70 13.61 20.45
N ILE A 4 9.43 13.51 20.80
CA ILE A 4 8.92 12.63 21.86
C ILE A 4 8.49 11.29 21.26
N GLU A 5 7.81 11.33 20.13
CA GLU A 5 7.29 10.16 19.45
C GLU A 5 7.22 10.43 17.94
N GLN A 6 7.46 9.37 17.14
CA GLN A 6 7.29 9.43 15.69
C GLN A 6 6.63 8.16 15.17
N ARG A 7 5.57 8.31 14.36
CA ARG A 7 4.82 7.22 13.73
C ARG A 7 4.74 7.45 12.22
N VAL A 8 5.02 6.40 11.46
CA VAL A 8 4.86 6.39 10.01
C VAL A 8 3.53 5.75 9.65
N LEU A 9 2.60 6.55 9.16
CA LEU A 9 1.27 6.15 8.73
C LEU A 9 1.32 5.92 7.20
N ARG A 10 1.24 4.64 6.78
CA ARG A 10 1.56 4.20 5.41
C ARG A 10 0.38 4.15 4.45
N GLY A 11 -0.81 4.45 4.92
CA GLY A 11 -2.04 4.48 4.13
C GLY A 11 -3.11 5.34 4.80
N PRO A 12 -4.38 5.21 4.42
CA PRO A 12 -5.48 5.95 5.03
C PRO A 12 -5.44 5.86 6.55
N ASN A 13 -5.59 6.98 7.21
CA ASN A 13 -5.43 7.14 8.65
C ASN A 13 -6.36 8.25 9.17
N LEU A 14 -6.28 8.55 10.47
CA LEU A 14 -7.11 9.57 11.10
C LEU A 14 -6.93 10.97 10.48
N TYR A 15 -5.77 11.27 9.90
CA TYR A 15 -5.40 12.63 9.49
C TYR A 15 -5.48 12.84 7.97
N SER A 16 -5.28 11.77 7.19
CA SER A 16 -5.18 11.83 5.73
C SER A 16 -5.57 10.50 5.09
N SER A 17 -6.09 10.56 3.86
CA SER A 17 -6.23 9.37 2.99
C SER A 17 -4.90 8.91 2.37
N ALA A 18 -3.87 9.78 2.42
CA ALA A 18 -2.51 9.51 1.92
C ALA A 18 -1.53 9.21 3.07
N PRO A 19 -0.37 8.61 2.77
CA PRO A 19 0.69 8.39 3.75
C PRO A 19 1.16 9.69 4.41
N CYS A 20 1.42 9.65 5.72
CA CYS A 20 1.98 10.78 6.44
C CYS A 20 2.84 10.36 7.64
N LEU A 21 3.77 11.23 8.01
CA LEU A 21 4.60 11.13 9.20
C LEU A 21 3.91 11.92 10.32
N LEU A 22 3.56 11.26 11.41
CA LEU A 22 3.07 11.87 12.64
C LEU A 22 4.23 11.97 13.63
N THR A 23 4.57 13.18 14.05
CA THR A 23 5.60 13.42 15.06
C THR A 23 5.03 14.26 16.21
N VAL A 24 5.21 13.79 17.43
CA VAL A 24 4.95 14.56 18.64
C VAL A 24 6.26 15.22 19.08
N ILE A 25 6.27 16.53 19.13
CA ILE A 25 7.42 17.33 19.55
C ILE A 25 7.15 18.08 20.87
N ASP A 26 8.20 18.23 21.65
CA ASP A 26 8.23 19.14 22.80
C ASP A 26 9.03 20.39 22.41
N LEU A 27 8.40 21.56 22.51
CA LEU A 27 9.02 22.83 22.17
C LEU A 27 10.03 23.34 23.22
N ALA A 28 10.07 22.71 24.40
CA ALA A 28 10.96 23.07 25.52
C ALA A 28 10.96 24.59 25.78
N GLU A 29 12.11 25.25 25.75
CA GLU A 29 12.25 26.69 25.97
C GLU A 29 11.52 27.56 24.92
N LEU A 30 11.13 27.03 23.78
CA LEU A 30 10.36 27.74 22.73
C LEU A 30 8.84 27.63 22.93
N GLN A 31 8.40 27.02 24.04
CA GLN A 31 6.98 26.95 24.38
C GLN A 31 6.40 28.35 24.53
N GLY A 32 5.32 28.65 23.84
CA GLY A 32 4.64 29.96 23.87
C GLY A 32 5.38 31.10 23.14
N VAL A 33 6.56 30.83 22.59
CA VAL A 33 7.32 31.81 21.81
C VAL A 33 6.74 31.92 20.41
N SER A 34 6.36 33.15 20.03
CA SER A 34 5.89 33.48 18.67
C SER A 34 7.07 33.88 17.78
N THR A 35 6.99 33.56 16.45
CA THR A 35 7.97 34.02 15.46
C THR A 35 8.14 35.54 15.45
N SER A 36 7.08 36.30 15.72
CA SER A 36 7.13 37.77 15.81
C SER A 36 7.88 38.29 17.03
N ALA A 37 8.14 37.45 18.03
CA ALA A 37 8.87 37.83 19.25
C ALA A 37 10.39 37.54 19.16
N LEU A 38 10.82 36.83 18.11
CA LEU A 38 12.23 36.46 17.90
C LEU A 38 12.88 37.44 16.90
N PRO A 39 13.90 38.24 17.32
CA PRO A 39 14.60 39.15 16.42
C PRO A 39 15.25 38.39 15.24
N HIS A 40 15.11 38.92 14.02
CA HIS A 40 15.70 38.42 12.79
C HIS A 40 15.26 37.01 12.35
N PHE A 41 14.49 36.27 13.16
CA PHE A 41 14.11 34.88 12.91
C PHE A 41 13.49 34.68 11.54
N ASN A 42 12.55 35.54 11.14
CA ASN A 42 11.85 35.42 9.87
C ASN A 42 12.79 35.66 8.66
N ASP A 43 13.66 36.68 8.78
CA ASP A 43 14.59 37.05 7.70
C ASP A 43 15.68 35.97 7.56
N ASP A 44 16.23 35.46 8.66
CA ASP A 44 17.25 34.42 8.68
C ASP A 44 16.70 33.10 8.14
N LEU A 45 15.47 32.72 8.51
CA LEU A 45 14.80 31.52 7.99
C LEU A 45 14.55 31.62 6.49
N LEU A 46 14.08 32.78 5.99
CA LEU A 46 13.82 33.00 4.58
C LEU A 46 15.09 33.17 3.74
N ALA A 47 16.20 33.61 4.36
CA ALA A 47 17.51 33.62 3.73
C ALA A 47 18.03 32.20 3.48
N LEU A 48 17.85 31.26 4.44
CA LEU A 48 18.22 29.84 4.31
C LEU A 48 17.29 29.07 3.36
N LEU A 49 15.98 29.37 3.37
CA LEU A 49 14.95 28.68 2.60
C LEU A 49 14.04 29.69 1.88
N PRO A 50 14.50 30.34 0.78
CA PRO A 50 13.75 31.38 0.06
C PRO A 50 12.42 30.87 -0.53
N SER A 51 12.35 29.60 -0.90
CA SER A 51 11.19 28.93 -1.50
C SER A 51 10.01 28.79 -0.53
N LEU A 52 10.20 28.91 0.79
CA LEU A 52 9.10 29.07 1.75
C LEU A 52 8.17 30.25 1.43
N ALA A 53 8.64 31.22 0.65
CA ALA A 53 7.82 32.32 0.15
C ALA A 53 6.67 31.86 -0.78
N GLN A 54 6.75 30.66 -1.34
CA GLN A 54 5.70 30.08 -2.18
C GLN A 54 4.70 29.22 -1.39
N HIS A 55 4.97 28.95 -0.11
CA HIS A 55 4.12 28.08 0.68
C HIS A 55 2.73 28.68 0.95
N TYR A 56 1.72 27.83 0.79
CA TYR A 56 0.33 28.13 1.14
C TYR A 56 0.14 27.98 2.66
N CYS A 57 -0.56 28.93 3.27
CA CYS A 57 -1.07 28.83 4.64
C CYS A 57 -2.39 29.61 4.65
N PRO A 58 -3.31 29.42 5.60
CA PRO A 58 -4.46 30.33 5.65
C PRO A 58 -4.03 31.80 5.54
N PRO A 59 -4.50 32.56 4.54
CA PRO A 59 -5.72 32.47 3.77
C PRO A 59 -5.66 31.64 2.44
N GLY A 60 -4.77 30.65 2.29
CA GLY A 60 -4.84 29.69 1.17
C GLY A 60 -4.26 30.22 -0.17
N ARG A 61 -3.29 31.13 -0.14
CA ARG A 61 -2.60 31.69 -1.32
C ARG A 61 -1.09 31.57 -1.20
N PRO A 62 -0.33 31.65 -2.31
CA PRO A 62 1.14 31.74 -2.27
C PRO A 62 1.58 32.91 -1.37
N GLY A 63 2.63 32.70 -0.55
CA GLY A 63 3.11 33.67 0.43
C GLY A 63 2.29 33.73 1.72
N GLY A 64 1.24 32.92 1.88
CA GLY A 64 0.45 32.88 3.09
C GLY A 64 1.26 32.48 4.32
N PHE A 65 2.27 31.64 4.17
CA PHE A 65 3.16 31.24 5.25
C PHE A 65 4.04 32.42 5.71
N VAL A 66 4.60 33.21 4.78
CA VAL A 66 5.40 34.41 5.14
C VAL A 66 4.55 35.41 5.91
N GLN A 67 3.33 35.67 5.44
CA GLN A 67 2.39 36.53 6.16
C GLN A 67 2.12 36.00 7.59
N ARG A 68 2.01 34.65 7.73
CA ARG A 68 1.82 33.99 9.02
C ARG A 68 3.05 34.15 9.94
N LEU A 69 4.26 34.04 9.39
CA LEU A 69 5.51 34.30 10.14
C LEU A 69 5.56 35.73 10.68
N GLN A 70 5.20 36.73 9.84
CA GLN A 70 5.19 38.16 10.22
C GLN A 70 4.12 38.50 11.27
N THR A 71 2.92 37.90 11.11
CA THR A 71 1.83 38.08 12.11
C THR A 71 2.14 37.40 13.43
N GLY A 72 2.97 36.38 13.40
CA GLY A 72 3.35 35.55 14.55
C GLY A 72 2.69 34.16 14.50
N THR A 73 3.50 33.13 14.67
CA THR A 73 3.05 31.72 14.75
C THR A 73 3.94 30.93 15.71
N TYR A 74 3.48 29.72 16.07
CA TYR A 74 4.25 28.83 16.95
C TYR A 74 5.29 28.02 16.19
N MET A 75 6.39 27.63 16.84
CA MET A 75 7.50 26.90 16.25
C MET A 75 7.08 25.56 15.64
N ALA A 76 6.08 24.87 16.18
CA ALA A 76 5.57 23.62 15.61
C ALA A 76 5.04 23.81 14.17
N ARG A 77 4.40 24.94 13.87
CA ARG A 77 3.96 25.28 12.51
C ARG A 77 5.15 25.59 11.59
N VAL A 78 6.18 26.22 12.12
CA VAL A 78 7.40 26.50 11.36
C VAL A 78 8.11 25.20 11.00
N VAL A 79 8.30 24.30 11.96
CA VAL A 79 8.89 22.95 11.72
C VAL A 79 8.11 22.18 10.65
N GLU A 80 6.76 22.22 10.69
CA GLU A 80 5.91 21.62 9.67
C GLU A 80 6.27 22.12 8.26
N HIS A 81 6.26 23.43 8.05
CA HIS A 81 6.54 24.02 6.73
C HIS A 81 7.98 23.78 6.27
N VAL A 82 8.95 23.86 7.18
CA VAL A 82 10.36 23.57 6.87
C VAL A 82 10.54 22.10 6.50
N ALA A 83 9.90 21.18 7.20
CA ALA A 83 9.98 19.74 6.89
C ALA A 83 9.35 19.40 5.52
N LEU A 84 8.27 20.08 5.12
CA LEU A 84 7.69 19.94 3.77
C LEU A 84 8.62 20.51 2.70
N GLU A 85 9.21 21.67 2.97
CA GLU A 85 10.13 22.34 2.04
C GLU A 85 11.41 21.52 1.80
N LEU A 86 12.02 21.00 2.87
CA LEU A 86 13.21 20.16 2.76
C LEU A 86 12.96 18.89 1.95
N GLN A 87 11.81 18.24 2.10
CA GLN A 87 11.42 17.12 1.24
C GLN A 87 11.30 17.56 -0.22
N THR A 88 10.69 18.73 -0.48
CA THR A 88 10.52 19.29 -1.83
C THR A 88 11.87 19.59 -2.47
N LEU A 89 12.79 20.26 -1.75
CA LEU A 89 14.14 20.58 -2.19
C LEU A 89 15.01 19.33 -2.41
N ALA A 90 14.70 18.24 -1.70
CA ALA A 90 15.34 16.94 -1.91
C ALA A 90 14.78 16.18 -3.14
N GLY A 91 13.76 16.70 -3.83
CA GLY A 91 13.15 16.03 -4.99
C GLY A 91 11.99 15.07 -4.64
N ALA A 92 11.44 15.16 -3.43
CA ALA A 92 10.25 14.44 -2.98
C ALA A 92 9.11 15.42 -2.60
N PRO A 93 8.51 16.15 -3.56
CA PRO A 93 7.56 17.22 -3.27
C PRO A 93 6.29 16.70 -2.57
N VAL A 94 5.90 17.39 -1.50
CA VAL A 94 4.72 17.09 -0.68
C VAL A 94 4.02 18.38 -0.27
N GLY A 95 2.69 18.36 -0.21
CA GLY A 95 1.90 19.56 0.09
C GLY A 95 1.02 19.44 1.36
N PHE A 96 0.92 18.27 1.96
CA PHE A 96 0.06 18.08 3.12
C PHE A 96 0.82 18.24 4.42
N GLY A 97 0.40 19.20 5.25
CA GLY A 97 0.92 19.40 6.59
C GLY A 97 -0.16 19.90 7.55
N ARG A 98 -0.06 19.51 8.81
CA ARG A 98 -0.88 20.00 9.93
C ARG A 98 -0.08 20.01 11.21
N SER A 99 -0.30 21.02 12.05
CA SER A 99 0.21 21.06 13.42
C SER A 99 -0.90 21.47 14.39
N ALA A 100 -0.94 20.81 15.55
CA ALA A 100 -1.91 21.08 16.61
C ALA A 100 -1.30 20.78 17.99
N PRO A 101 -1.69 21.52 19.05
CA PRO A 101 -1.27 21.19 20.41
C PRO A 101 -1.78 19.80 20.82
N VAL A 102 -1.06 19.16 21.73
CA VAL A 102 -1.53 17.94 22.40
C VAL A 102 -2.33 18.35 23.63
N ASP A 103 -3.57 17.86 23.73
CA ASP A 103 -4.46 18.20 24.83
C ASP A 103 -3.85 17.84 26.20
N ASN A 104 -4.01 18.70 27.17
CA ASN A 104 -3.50 18.56 28.55
C ASN A 104 -1.97 18.36 28.68
N GLN A 105 -1.18 18.67 27.63
CA GLN A 105 0.28 18.57 27.64
C GLN A 105 0.90 19.88 27.10
N PRO A 106 1.00 20.93 27.95
CA PRO A 106 1.56 22.21 27.53
C PRO A 106 2.97 22.06 26.93
N GLY A 107 3.24 22.73 25.81
CA GLY A 107 4.52 22.69 25.10
C GLY A 107 4.65 21.56 24.11
N ARG A 108 3.75 20.57 24.10
CA ARG A 108 3.74 19.46 23.16
C ARG A 108 2.79 19.71 22.00
N TYR A 109 3.27 19.37 20.80
CA TYR A 109 2.53 19.53 19.56
C TYR A 109 2.61 18.27 18.72
N ARG A 110 1.49 17.92 18.08
CA ARG A 110 1.45 16.97 16.98
C ARG A 110 1.73 17.71 15.68
N VAL A 111 2.74 17.26 14.94
CA VAL A 111 3.08 17.74 13.61
C VAL A 111 2.93 16.57 12.64
N ILE A 112 2.16 16.78 11.58
CA ILE A 112 1.84 15.76 10.57
C ILE A 112 2.30 16.29 9.23
N CYS A 113 3.16 15.54 8.55
CA CYS A 113 3.66 15.88 7.22
C CYS A 113 3.41 14.72 6.24
N GLY A 114 2.86 14.99 5.07
CA GLY A 114 2.82 14.03 3.99
C GLY A 114 4.23 13.59 3.59
N TYR A 115 4.37 12.42 2.96
CA TYR A 115 5.65 11.96 2.44
C TYR A 115 5.51 11.11 1.18
N GLN A 116 6.57 11.10 0.37
CA GLN A 116 6.75 10.16 -0.74
C GLN A 116 7.70 9.01 -0.35
N PHE A 117 8.76 9.32 0.37
CA PHE A 117 9.75 8.36 0.86
C PHE A 117 9.87 8.47 2.37
N GLU A 118 9.62 7.36 3.06
CA GLU A 118 9.54 7.29 4.53
C GLU A 118 10.82 7.83 5.20
N GLN A 119 11.98 7.33 4.80
CA GLN A 119 13.25 7.71 5.39
C GLN A 119 13.59 9.19 5.11
N VAL A 120 13.35 9.67 3.88
CA VAL A 120 13.57 11.07 3.52
C VAL A 120 12.72 12.02 4.39
N ALA A 121 11.46 11.63 4.65
CA ALA A 121 10.59 12.42 5.53
C ALA A 121 11.07 12.45 6.98
N GLN A 122 11.56 11.34 7.51
CA GLN A 122 12.10 11.27 8.87
C GLN A 122 13.36 12.13 9.02
N GLU A 123 14.29 12.03 8.07
CA GLU A 123 15.52 12.82 8.03
C GLU A 123 15.23 14.31 7.81
N ALA A 124 14.35 14.66 6.86
CA ALA A 124 13.91 16.05 6.64
C ALA A 124 13.23 16.65 7.86
N PHE A 125 12.45 15.86 8.61
CA PHE A 125 11.84 16.32 9.84
C PHE A 125 12.87 16.59 10.95
N ALA A 126 13.85 15.69 11.11
CA ALA A 126 14.95 15.89 12.07
C ALA A 126 15.80 17.12 11.71
N LEU A 127 16.10 17.31 10.42
CA LEU A 127 16.81 18.49 9.90
C LEU A 127 16.02 19.77 10.12
N ALA A 128 14.68 19.76 9.90
CA ALA A 128 13.81 20.88 10.16
C ALA A 128 13.82 21.29 11.64
N MET A 129 13.80 20.31 12.56
CA MET A 129 13.90 20.55 14.00
C MET A 129 15.24 21.24 14.37
N ALA A 130 16.34 20.74 13.80
CA ALA A 130 17.67 21.29 14.04
C ALA A 130 17.80 22.72 13.47
N LEU A 131 17.38 22.96 12.22
CA LEU A 131 17.42 24.24 11.54
C LEU A 131 16.59 25.30 12.29
N VAL A 132 15.31 25.00 12.58
CA VAL A 132 14.43 25.94 13.30
C VAL A 132 14.98 26.24 14.69
N THR A 133 15.59 25.26 15.38
CA THR A 133 16.21 25.50 16.69
C THR A 133 17.42 26.42 16.58
N ALA A 134 18.29 26.20 15.58
CA ALA A 134 19.49 27.03 15.35
C ALA A 134 19.11 28.49 15.03
N VAL A 135 18.16 28.68 14.09
CA VAL A 135 17.68 30.02 13.73
C VAL A 135 17.02 30.72 14.93
N ALA A 136 16.19 30.01 15.71
CA ALA A 136 15.59 30.60 16.93
C ALA A 136 16.62 31.00 17.99
N ARG A 137 17.79 30.36 18.01
CA ARG A 137 18.91 30.68 18.91
C ARG A 137 19.96 31.62 18.30
N GLN A 138 19.73 32.14 17.09
CA GLN A 138 20.67 32.95 16.32
C GLN A 138 22.04 32.27 16.15
N GLN A 139 22.03 30.93 15.90
CA GLN A 139 23.21 30.11 15.64
C GLN A 139 23.37 29.90 14.15
N PRO A 140 24.61 29.88 13.59
CA PRO A 140 24.83 29.57 12.21
C PRO A 140 24.39 28.13 11.92
N PHE A 141 23.87 27.92 10.70
CA PHE A 141 23.42 26.59 10.26
C PHE A 141 23.89 26.30 8.84
N GLU A 142 24.70 25.25 8.66
CA GLU A 142 25.17 24.79 7.35
C GLU A 142 24.12 23.87 6.75
N LEU A 143 23.37 24.38 5.79
CA LEU A 143 22.25 23.65 5.20
C LEU A 143 22.67 22.83 3.98
N ASP A 144 23.62 23.30 3.18
CA ASP A 144 23.93 22.75 1.85
C ASP A 144 24.35 21.28 1.90
N ASP A 145 25.30 20.92 2.77
CA ASP A 145 25.80 19.55 2.92
C ASP A 145 24.68 18.60 3.38
N ALA A 146 23.87 19.01 4.37
CA ALA A 146 22.75 18.21 4.86
C ALA A 146 21.64 18.04 3.82
N LEU A 147 21.41 19.08 3.00
CA LEU A 147 20.43 19.01 1.90
C LEU A 147 20.93 18.11 0.77
N ASP A 148 22.24 18.11 0.50
CA ASP A 148 22.83 17.23 -0.52
C ASP A 148 22.77 15.76 -0.08
N GLU A 149 22.99 15.43 1.19
CA GLU A 149 22.76 14.09 1.73
C GLU A 149 21.30 13.66 1.57
N LEU A 150 20.36 14.57 1.87
CA LEU A 150 18.92 14.30 1.74
C LEU A 150 18.52 14.09 0.25
N ARG A 151 19.10 14.86 -0.68
CA ARG A 151 18.97 14.69 -2.14
C ARG A 151 19.46 13.33 -2.59
N ASP A 152 20.64 12.92 -2.10
CA ASP A 152 21.20 11.60 -2.42
C ASP A 152 20.31 10.46 -1.91
N HIS A 153 19.72 10.60 -0.72
CA HIS A 153 18.79 9.63 -0.19
C HIS A 153 17.49 9.58 -0.99
N ALA A 154 16.95 10.71 -1.41
CA ALA A 154 15.78 10.78 -2.28
C ALA A 154 16.08 10.19 -3.68
N ALA A 155 17.23 10.53 -4.28
CA ALA A 155 17.62 10.04 -5.61
C ALA A 155 17.78 8.51 -5.66
N ARG A 156 18.33 7.90 -4.60
CA ARG A 156 18.42 6.43 -4.50
C ARG A 156 17.08 5.73 -4.43
N ARG A 157 16.03 6.42 -3.95
CA ARG A 157 14.66 5.88 -3.80
C ARG A 157 13.73 6.32 -4.93
N ALA A 158 14.14 7.31 -5.71
CA ALA A 158 13.35 7.84 -6.80
C ALA A 158 12.98 6.76 -7.82
N ILE A 159 11.75 6.83 -8.28
CA ILE A 159 11.24 5.93 -9.30
C ILE A 159 11.57 6.54 -10.66
N GLY A 160 12.21 5.75 -11.54
CA GLY A 160 12.50 6.20 -12.90
C GLY A 160 11.23 6.60 -13.63
N THR A 161 11.32 7.62 -14.50
CA THR A 161 10.19 8.22 -15.24
C THR A 161 9.30 7.21 -15.95
N SER A 162 9.87 6.13 -16.49
CA SER A 162 9.10 5.08 -17.17
C SER A 162 8.25 4.26 -16.19
N THR A 163 8.80 3.90 -15.03
CA THR A 163 8.05 3.17 -13.99
C THR A 163 6.98 4.07 -13.36
N ALA A 164 7.32 5.31 -13.06
CA ALA A 164 6.37 6.30 -12.52
C ALA A 164 5.15 6.45 -13.44
N ALA A 165 5.37 6.56 -14.73
CA ALA A 165 4.31 6.66 -15.71
C ALA A 165 3.33 5.49 -15.73
N VAL A 166 3.83 4.26 -15.56
CA VAL A 166 2.97 3.07 -15.47
C VAL A 166 2.20 3.07 -14.14
N ILE A 167 2.84 3.46 -13.03
CA ILE A 167 2.20 3.56 -11.71
C ILE A 167 1.11 4.64 -11.71
N ASP A 168 1.39 5.82 -12.29
CA ASP A 168 0.42 6.91 -12.40
C ASP A 168 -0.78 6.50 -13.25
N ALA A 169 -0.56 5.81 -14.35
CA ALA A 169 -1.62 5.26 -15.18
C ALA A 169 -2.46 4.21 -14.43
N ALA A 170 -1.81 3.31 -13.68
CA ALA A 170 -2.50 2.34 -12.82
C ALA A 170 -3.36 3.05 -11.76
N THR A 171 -2.83 4.10 -11.12
CA THR A 171 -3.54 4.91 -10.12
C THR A 171 -4.76 5.61 -10.73
N ARG A 172 -4.62 6.24 -11.91
CA ARG A 172 -5.76 6.84 -12.63
C ARG A 172 -6.87 5.85 -12.96
N ARG A 173 -6.52 4.58 -13.19
CA ARG A 173 -7.49 3.48 -13.42
C ARG A 173 -8.01 2.85 -12.13
N GLY A 174 -7.66 3.36 -10.96
CA GLY A 174 -8.04 2.83 -9.66
C GLY A 174 -7.40 1.49 -9.32
N ILE A 175 -6.30 1.12 -9.99
CA ILE A 175 -5.51 -0.08 -9.71
C ILE A 175 -4.56 0.24 -8.55
N PRO A 176 -4.63 -0.48 -7.44
CA PRO A 176 -3.71 -0.25 -6.33
C PRO A 176 -2.29 -0.61 -6.70
N SER A 177 -1.34 0.20 -6.23
CA SER A 177 0.09 -0.03 -6.42
C SER A 177 0.80 -0.15 -5.07
N LEU A 178 1.73 -1.09 -4.98
CA LEU A 178 2.52 -1.34 -3.79
C LEU A 178 3.98 -1.55 -4.16
N ARG A 179 4.88 -0.70 -3.64
CA ARG A 179 6.31 -0.95 -3.71
C ARG A 179 6.67 -2.09 -2.76
N LEU A 180 7.29 -3.15 -3.26
CA LEU A 180 7.52 -4.37 -2.48
C LEU A 180 8.71 -4.23 -1.55
N THR A 181 9.78 -3.57 -2.01
CA THR A 181 10.96 -3.24 -1.21
C THR A 181 11.39 -1.81 -1.51
N GLU A 182 12.02 -1.14 -0.55
CA GLU A 182 12.50 0.23 -0.76
C GLU A 182 13.70 0.31 -1.71
N GLU A 183 14.57 -0.74 -1.71
CA GLU A 183 15.78 -0.76 -2.52
C GLU A 183 15.51 -1.20 -3.96
N ALA A 184 14.52 -2.06 -4.18
CA ALA A 184 14.19 -2.55 -5.51
C ALA A 184 13.11 -1.69 -6.18
N ASN A 185 13.31 -1.41 -7.47
CA ASN A 185 12.29 -0.77 -8.30
C ASN A 185 11.23 -1.81 -8.75
N LEU A 186 10.73 -2.59 -7.78
CA LEU A 186 9.79 -3.68 -7.97
C LEU A 186 8.44 -3.34 -7.33
N PHE A 187 7.39 -3.37 -8.13
CA PHE A 187 6.04 -3.04 -7.73
C PHE A 187 5.10 -4.23 -7.92
N GLN A 188 4.11 -4.29 -7.04
CA GLN A 188 2.88 -5.03 -7.25
C GLN A 188 1.80 -4.05 -7.66
N LEU A 189 1.12 -4.32 -8.77
CA LEU A 189 -0.12 -3.68 -9.16
C LEU A 189 -1.27 -4.65 -8.90
N GLY A 190 -2.39 -4.15 -8.35
CA GLY A 190 -3.52 -5.00 -7.97
C GLY A 190 -3.31 -5.83 -6.70
N TRP A 191 -4.36 -6.51 -6.26
CA TRP A 191 -4.41 -7.32 -5.05
C TRP A 191 -4.69 -8.80 -5.32
N GLY A 192 -4.20 -9.66 -4.42
CA GLY A 192 -4.54 -11.07 -4.40
C GLY A 192 -4.25 -11.79 -5.73
N THR A 193 -5.20 -12.60 -6.19
CA THR A 193 -5.13 -13.33 -7.47
C THR A 193 -5.05 -12.41 -8.70
N ARG A 194 -5.45 -11.14 -8.55
CA ARG A 194 -5.42 -10.14 -9.65
C ARG A 194 -4.14 -9.32 -9.67
N GLN A 195 -3.19 -9.60 -8.78
CA GLN A 195 -1.91 -8.89 -8.74
C GLN A 195 -1.05 -9.17 -9.97
N LYS A 196 -0.29 -8.18 -10.38
CA LYS A 196 0.76 -8.31 -11.40
C LYS A 196 2.01 -7.60 -10.94
N ARG A 197 3.17 -8.12 -11.34
CA ARG A 197 4.48 -7.52 -11.01
C ARG A 197 4.88 -6.55 -12.10
N LEU A 198 5.60 -5.49 -11.70
CA LEU A 198 6.18 -4.50 -12.59
C LEU A 198 7.59 -4.15 -12.10
N GLN A 199 8.58 -4.20 -13.00
CA GLN A 199 9.93 -3.70 -12.78
C GLN A 199 10.37 -2.89 -14.01
N ALA A 200 10.58 -1.61 -13.87
CA ALA A 200 10.70 -0.67 -15.00
C ALA A 200 9.45 -0.76 -15.91
N THR A 201 9.61 -1.27 -17.12
CA THR A 201 8.52 -1.59 -18.07
C THR A 201 8.38 -3.09 -18.34
N VAL A 202 9.11 -3.92 -17.59
CA VAL A 202 8.97 -5.39 -17.60
C VAL A 202 7.80 -5.76 -16.72
N THR A 203 6.87 -6.53 -17.23
CA THR A 203 5.69 -7.01 -16.51
C THR A 203 5.87 -8.45 -16.05
N GLY A 204 4.98 -8.92 -15.17
CA GLY A 204 4.94 -10.33 -14.79
C GLY A 204 4.60 -11.31 -15.94
N ASN A 205 4.17 -10.79 -17.10
CA ASN A 205 3.90 -11.61 -18.29
C ASN A 205 5.14 -11.72 -19.22
N THR A 206 6.16 -10.87 -19.03
CA THR A 206 7.40 -10.91 -19.80
C THR A 206 8.18 -12.18 -19.46
N SER A 207 8.29 -13.09 -20.41
CA SER A 207 9.02 -14.35 -20.21
C SER A 207 10.54 -14.11 -20.19
N LEU A 208 11.27 -14.81 -19.30
CA LEU A 208 12.72 -14.78 -19.28
C LEU A 208 13.31 -15.25 -20.63
N VAL A 209 12.69 -16.21 -21.28
CA VAL A 209 13.12 -16.70 -22.60
C VAL A 209 13.03 -15.57 -23.63
N ALA A 210 11.92 -14.83 -23.66
CA ALA A 210 11.75 -13.70 -24.57
C ALA A 210 12.78 -12.58 -24.31
N ALA A 211 13.03 -12.28 -23.03
CA ALA A 211 14.04 -11.30 -22.63
C ALA A 211 15.46 -11.73 -23.04
N ASN A 212 15.79 -13.01 -22.89
CA ASN A 212 17.09 -13.56 -23.31
C ASN A 212 17.24 -13.54 -24.86
N ILE A 213 16.19 -13.89 -25.61
CA ILE A 213 16.19 -13.77 -27.05
C ILE A 213 16.44 -12.31 -27.46
N ALA A 214 15.71 -11.38 -26.88
CA ALA A 214 15.85 -9.93 -27.16
C ALA A 214 17.26 -9.40 -26.85
N SER A 215 17.95 -9.96 -25.86
CA SER A 215 19.33 -9.60 -25.51
C SER A 215 20.38 -10.14 -26.49
N ASP A 216 20.09 -11.23 -27.22
CA ASP A 216 20.97 -11.76 -28.28
C ASP A 216 20.58 -11.19 -29.63
N LYS A 217 21.36 -10.21 -30.11
CA LYS A 217 21.11 -9.50 -31.37
C LYS A 217 21.11 -10.42 -32.60
N GLN A 218 21.93 -11.48 -32.60
CA GLN A 218 22.00 -12.40 -33.73
C GLN A 218 20.82 -13.36 -33.75
N LEU A 219 20.46 -13.91 -32.60
CA LEU A 219 19.29 -14.78 -32.45
C LEU A 219 17.99 -14.03 -32.77
N THR A 220 17.84 -12.82 -32.24
CA THR A 220 16.70 -11.93 -32.55
C THR A 220 16.57 -11.74 -34.05
N LYS A 221 17.65 -11.35 -34.76
CA LYS A 221 17.60 -11.14 -36.22
C LYS A 221 17.29 -12.40 -37.02
N THR A 222 17.81 -13.53 -36.59
CA THR A 222 17.52 -14.83 -37.25
C THR A 222 16.03 -15.13 -37.16
N LEU A 223 15.44 -15.06 -35.94
CA LEU A 223 14.03 -15.34 -35.75
C LEU A 223 13.11 -14.34 -36.47
N LEU A 224 13.49 -13.07 -36.46
CA LEU A 224 12.73 -12.03 -37.17
C LEU A 224 12.77 -12.25 -38.70
N ALA A 225 13.93 -12.58 -39.24
CA ALA A 225 14.08 -12.86 -40.67
C ALA A 225 13.26 -14.09 -41.11
N GLU A 226 13.28 -15.17 -40.30
CA GLU A 226 12.46 -16.38 -40.53
C GLU A 226 10.96 -16.08 -40.48
N ALA A 227 10.54 -15.08 -39.64
CA ALA A 227 9.16 -14.63 -39.55
C ALA A 227 8.77 -13.60 -40.63
N GLY A 228 9.64 -13.35 -41.62
CA GLY A 228 9.40 -12.39 -42.68
C GLY A 228 9.39 -10.93 -42.25
N VAL A 229 10.09 -10.61 -41.15
CA VAL A 229 10.29 -9.25 -40.67
C VAL A 229 11.54 -8.66 -41.31
N PRO A 230 11.50 -7.46 -41.92
CA PRO A 230 12.66 -6.83 -42.52
C PRO A 230 13.75 -6.51 -41.46
N VAL A 231 14.91 -7.14 -41.60
CA VAL A 231 16.11 -6.90 -40.80
C VAL A 231 17.33 -6.71 -41.70
N PRO A 232 18.35 -5.92 -41.31
CA PRO A 232 19.55 -5.74 -42.11
C PRO A 232 20.27 -7.10 -42.32
N ARG A 233 20.56 -7.44 -43.55
CA ARG A 233 21.34 -8.65 -43.87
C ARG A 233 22.71 -8.52 -43.23
N GLY A 234 23.12 -9.51 -42.47
CA GLY A 234 24.36 -9.46 -41.68
C GLY A 234 25.03 -10.83 -41.52
N ARG A 235 26.31 -10.81 -41.12
CA ARG A 235 27.10 -11.99 -40.81
C ARG A 235 27.96 -11.77 -39.59
N LEU A 236 28.03 -12.79 -38.76
CA LEU A 236 28.99 -12.86 -37.66
C LEU A 236 30.37 -13.20 -38.24
N VAL A 237 31.39 -12.50 -37.77
CA VAL A 237 32.78 -12.62 -38.22
C VAL A 237 33.73 -12.59 -37.01
N THR A 238 34.87 -13.27 -37.14
CA THR A 238 35.85 -13.40 -36.06
C THR A 238 37.25 -12.85 -36.44
N ASP A 239 37.47 -12.56 -37.70
CA ASP A 239 38.69 -11.96 -38.22
C ASP A 239 38.38 -10.94 -39.35
N SER A 240 39.34 -10.07 -39.67
CA SER A 240 39.20 -8.97 -40.63
C SER A 240 38.95 -9.51 -42.04
N ASP A 241 39.59 -10.61 -42.46
CA ASP A 241 39.37 -11.23 -43.74
C ASP A 241 37.92 -11.72 -43.92
N GLN A 242 37.29 -12.29 -42.85
CA GLN A 242 35.88 -12.63 -42.86
C GLN A 242 35.00 -11.36 -42.96
N ALA A 243 35.38 -10.29 -42.27
CA ALA A 243 34.68 -9.01 -42.34
C ALA A 243 34.66 -8.47 -43.77
N GLN A 244 35.78 -8.45 -44.43
CA GLN A 244 35.88 -8.02 -45.84
C GLN A 244 35.06 -8.92 -46.78
N ARG A 245 35.16 -10.25 -46.62
CA ARG A 245 34.34 -11.19 -47.41
C ARG A 245 32.84 -11.00 -47.15
N ALA A 246 32.44 -10.75 -45.90
CA ALA A 246 31.05 -10.45 -45.56
C ALA A 246 30.58 -9.14 -46.21
N ALA A 247 31.36 -8.07 -46.15
CA ALA A 247 31.04 -6.78 -46.75
C ALA A 247 30.88 -6.88 -48.29
N ARG A 248 31.77 -7.60 -48.96
CA ARG A 248 31.65 -7.89 -50.40
C ARG A 248 30.39 -8.62 -50.78
N ARG A 249 29.94 -9.60 -49.93
CA ARG A 249 28.71 -10.37 -50.19
C ARG A 249 27.43 -9.60 -49.87
N ILE A 250 27.46 -8.76 -48.86
CA ILE A 250 26.31 -7.94 -48.42
C ILE A 250 26.12 -6.77 -49.36
N GLY A 251 27.24 -6.21 -49.86
CA GLY A 251 27.29 -4.95 -50.59
C GLY A 251 27.53 -3.77 -49.66
N VAL A 252 28.51 -2.93 -50.00
CA VAL A 252 28.82 -1.68 -49.28
C VAL A 252 27.81 -0.57 -49.61
N PRO A 253 27.54 0.36 -48.71
CA PRO A 253 28.17 0.52 -47.43
C PRO A 253 27.66 -0.52 -46.37
N VAL A 254 28.53 -0.86 -45.41
CA VAL A 254 28.20 -1.75 -44.28
C VAL A 254 28.37 -1.05 -42.95
N THR A 255 27.68 -1.57 -41.97
CA THR A 255 27.88 -1.26 -40.53
C THR A 255 28.60 -2.42 -39.86
N ILE A 256 29.62 -2.11 -39.04
CA ILE A 256 30.40 -3.07 -38.28
C ILE A 256 30.22 -2.76 -36.80
N LYS A 257 29.85 -3.79 -36.01
CA LYS A 257 29.56 -3.61 -34.60
C LYS A 257 29.89 -4.85 -33.76
N PRO A 258 30.27 -4.72 -32.49
CA PRO A 258 30.41 -5.86 -31.58
C PRO A 258 29.03 -6.51 -31.32
N LEU A 259 29.00 -7.83 -31.10
CA LEU A 259 27.78 -8.57 -30.78
C LEU A 259 27.28 -8.22 -29.39
N ASP A 260 28.20 -8.16 -28.42
CA ASP A 260 27.88 -8.15 -26.97
C ASP A 260 27.96 -6.75 -26.32
N ALA A 261 28.10 -5.67 -27.13
CA ALA A 261 28.16 -4.30 -26.60
C ALA A 261 26.83 -3.55 -26.73
N ASN A 262 26.59 -2.65 -25.79
CA ASN A 262 25.37 -1.84 -25.68
C ASN A 262 25.68 -0.35 -25.92
N GLN A 263 24.65 0.48 -26.10
CA GLN A 263 24.71 1.94 -26.22
C GLN A 263 25.57 2.46 -27.40
N GLY A 264 25.73 1.67 -28.47
CA GLY A 264 26.49 2.07 -29.64
C GLY A 264 28.01 2.01 -29.48
N LYS A 265 28.54 1.40 -28.41
CA LYS A 265 29.99 1.22 -28.21
C LYS A 265 30.58 0.29 -29.29
N GLY A 266 31.67 0.71 -29.90
CA GLY A 266 32.35 -0.07 -30.96
C GLY A 266 31.62 -0.17 -32.30
N VAL A 267 30.58 0.63 -32.52
CA VAL A 267 29.81 0.65 -33.77
C VAL A 267 30.47 1.63 -34.75
N THR A 268 30.73 1.18 -35.97
CA THR A 268 31.18 2.02 -37.08
C THR A 268 30.22 1.82 -38.26
N THR A 269 29.63 2.90 -38.74
CA THR A 269 28.67 2.91 -39.86
C THR A 269 29.35 3.43 -41.16
N VAL A 270 28.69 3.17 -42.28
CA VAL A 270 29.12 3.68 -43.63
C VAL A 270 30.54 3.26 -44.01
N CYS A 271 30.92 1.99 -43.71
CA CYS A 271 32.21 1.45 -44.15
C CYS A 271 32.10 1.03 -45.63
N VAL A 272 32.92 1.64 -46.51
CA VAL A 272 32.88 1.46 -47.97
C VAL A 272 34.18 0.81 -48.46
N THR A 273 35.35 1.25 -47.96
CA THR A 273 36.64 0.77 -48.43
C THR A 273 37.18 -0.38 -47.55
N PRO A 274 38.09 -1.23 -48.08
CA PRO A 274 38.68 -2.30 -47.28
C PRO A 274 39.37 -1.76 -46.01
N GLU A 275 40.06 -0.64 -46.09
CA GLU A 275 40.81 -0.03 -44.96
C GLU A 275 39.80 0.43 -43.86
N GLN A 276 38.68 0.99 -44.28
CA GLN A 276 37.61 1.36 -43.33
C GLN A 276 36.99 0.14 -42.63
N ILE A 277 36.80 -0.96 -43.37
CA ILE A 277 36.29 -2.22 -42.86
C ILE A 277 37.23 -2.83 -41.84
N ASP A 278 38.56 -2.86 -42.14
CA ASP A 278 39.59 -3.39 -41.23
C ASP A 278 39.69 -2.55 -39.97
N ALA A 279 39.72 -1.22 -40.09
CA ALA A 279 39.74 -0.31 -38.92
C ALA A 279 38.45 -0.45 -38.06
N ALA A 280 37.28 -0.55 -38.69
CA ALA A 280 36.01 -0.75 -37.99
C ALA A 280 35.94 -2.11 -37.32
N PHE A 281 36.47 -3.16 -37.94
CA PHE A 281 36.51 -4.48 -37.35
C PHE A 281 37.44 -4.50 -36.08
N GLU A 282 38.64 -3.93 -36.16
CA GLU A 282 39.55 -3.85 -35.01
C GLU A 282 38.93 -2.98 -33.90
N HIS A 283 38.29 -1.87 -34.25
CA HIS A 283 37.55 -1.06 -33.25
C HIS A 283 36.46 -1.89 -32.56
N ALA A 284 35.62 -2.61 -33.29
CA ALA A 284 34.57 -3.45 -32.74
C ALA A 284 35.12 -4.61 -31.91
N ARG A 285 36.22 -5.23 -32.33
CA ARG A 285 36.89 -6.31 -31.66
C ARG A 285 37.45 -5.93 -30.30
N GLY A 286 37.81 -4.69 -30.07
CA GLY A 286 38.17 -4.14 -28.77
C GLY A 286 37.08 -4.29 -27.69
N TYR A 287 35.82 -4.45 -28.12
CA TYR A 287 34.65 -4.62 -27.23
C TYR A 287 34.10 -6.05 -27.19
N SER A 288 34.19 -6.82 -28.25
CA SER A 288 33.76 -8.22 -28.34
C SER A 288 34.56 -9.02 -29.34
N ARG A 289 34.89 -10.32 -28.98
CA ARG A 289 35.51 -11.24 -29.92
C ARG A 289 34.62 -11.61 -31.14
N ARG A 290 33.34 -11.41 -31.01
CA ARG A 290 32.33 -11.67 -32.05
C ARG A 290 31.87 -10.33 -32.62
N VAL A 291 32.07 -10.12 -33.92
CA VAL A 291 31.74 -8.88 -34.62
C VAL A 291 30.69 -9.17 -35.69
N ILE A 292 29.70 -8.30 -35.81
CA ILE A 292 28.69 -8.37 -36.88
C ILE A 292 29.04 -7.37 -37.98
N VAL A 293 29.05 -7.83 -39.23
CA VAL A 293 29.06 -6.98 -40.44
C VAL A 293 27.67 -7.08 -41.06
N GLU A 294 26.99 -5.93 -41.20
CA GLU A 294 25.63 -5.88 -41.73
C GLU A 294 25.44 -4.75 -42.76
N LYS A 295 24.41 -4.90 -43.61
CA LYS A 295 24.06 -3.86 -44.59
C LYS A 295 23.77 -2.55 -43.81
N TYR A 296 24.39 -1.44 -44.27
CA TYR A 296 24.03 -0.14 -43.74
C TYR A 296 22.64 0.24 -44.21
N LEU A 297 21.78 0.64 -43.27
CA LEU A 297 20.46 1.21 -43.55
C LEU A 297 20.55 2.72 -43.45
N GLU A 298 20.05 3.39 -44.49
CA GLU A 298 20.00 4.85 -44.55
C GLU A 298 18.69 5.38 -44.00
N GLY A 299 18.75 6.43 -43.19
CA GLY A 299 17.55 7.12 -42.72
C GLY A 299 17.62 7.56 -41.27
N SER A 300 16.46 7.83 -40.75
CA SER A 300 16.27 8.26 -39.38
C SER A 300 16.06 7.05 -38.43
N ASP A 301 16.40 7.25 -37.19
CA ASP A 301 16.24 6.31 -36.11
C ASP A 301 14.85 6.49 -35.46
N TYR A 302 14.04 5.44 -35.49
CA TYR A 302 12.72 5.41 -34.87
C TYR A 302 12.63 4.37 -33.75
N ARG A 303 11.98 4.72 -32.64
CA ARG A 303 11.57 3.77 -31.62
C ARG A 303 10.05 3.60 -31.67
N VAL A 304 9.58 2.38 -31.90
CA VAL A 304 8.17 2.02 -31.88
C VAL A 304 7.88 1.19 -30.61
N LEU A 305 6.93 1.64 -29.79
CA LEU A 305 6.48 0.94 -28.60
C LEU A 305 5.30 0.02 -28.97
N VAL A 306 5.47 -1.26 -28.74
CA VAL A 306 4.41 -2.27 -28.85
C VAL A 306 4.00 -2.73 -27.47
N THR A 307 2.69 -2.72 -27.18
CA THR A 307 2.10 -3.22 -25.93
C THR A 307 1.00 -4.23 -26.27
N GLY A 308 1.15 -5.47 -25.80
CA GLY A 308 0.24 -6.55 -26.19
C GLY A 308 0.19 -6.74 -27.71
N ASN A 309 -0.94 -6.39 -28.32
CA ASN A 309 -1.18 -6.55 -29.76
C ASN A 309 -1.34 -5.22 -30.51
N LYS A 310 -0.88 -4.12 -29.91
CA LYS A 310 -1.05 -2.75 -30.46
C LYS A 310 0.28 -2.01 -30.46
N VAL A 311 0.49 -1.15 -31.45
CA VAL A 311 1.49 -0.09 -31.35
C VAL A 311 0.89 1.03 -30.48
N ALA A 312 1.56 1.35 -29.40
CA ALA A 312 1.17 2.40 -28.48
C ALA A 312 1.69 3.78 -28.90
N ALA A 313 2.94 3.82 -29.40
CA ALA A 313 3.58 5.07 -29.83
C ALA A 313 4.74 4.79 -30.79
N ALA A 314 5.10 5.78 -31.59
CA ALA A 314 6.33 5.82 -32.39
C ALA A 314 7.01 7.17 -32.19
N SER A 315 8.33 7.18 -32.03
CA SER A 315 9.12 8.42 -31.90
C SER A 315 10.33 8.37 -32.82
N ARG A 316 10.62 9.48 -33.54
CA ARG A 316 11.86 9.72 -34.23
C ARG A 316 12.89 10.21 -33.23
N ARG A 317 13.99 9.51 -33.08
CA ARG A 317 15.09 9.90 -32.16
C ARG A 317 16.10 10.78 -32.91
N ARG A 318 16.59 11.80 -32.21
CA ARG A 318 17.68 12.65 -32.69
C ARG A 318 18.89 12.54 -31.78
N PRO A 319 20.12 12.48 -32.32
CA PRO A 319 21.31 12.52 -31.48
C PRO A 319 21.38 13.86 -30.72
N PRO A 320 22.15 13.93 -29.62
CA PRO A 320 22.44 15.21 -28.98
C PRO A 320 23.24 16.09 -29.97
N GLU A 321 22.70 17.29 -30.24
CA GLU A 321 23.24 18.25 -31.20
C GLU A 321 23.03 19.68 -30.69
N VAL A 322 23.84 20.61 -31.13
CA VAL A 322 23.64 22.03 -30.88
C VAL A 322 23.58 22.78 -32.21
N THR A 323 22.77 23.83 -32.24
CA THR A 323 22.67 24.70 -33.42
C THR A 323 23.49 25.96 -33.19
N GLY A 324 24.45 26.24 -34.08
CA GLY A 324 25.27 27.45 -34.08
C GLY A 324 24.40 28.71 -34.16
N ASP A 325 24.74 29.73 -33.41
CA ASP A 325 24.14 31.07 -33.47
C ASP A 325 25.09 32.15 -34.05
N GLY A 326 26.29 31.72 -34.37
CA GLY A 326 27.33 32.62 -34.87
C GLY A 326 28.03 33.47 -33.79
N VAL A 327 27.74 33.23 -32.51
CA VAL A 327 28.22 34.03 -31.36
C VAL A 327 28.85 33.15 -30.28
N ARG A 328 28.16 32.08 -29.86
CA ARG A 328 28.58 31.22 -28.76
C ARG A 328 29.43 30.06 -29.25
N THR A 329 30.41 29.64 -28.44
CA THR A 329 31.16 28.43 -28.69
C THR A 329 30.28 27.17 -28.49
N ILE A 330 30.69 26.02 -29.04
CA ILE A 330 29.99 24.74 -28.85
C ILE A 330 29.81 24.46 -27.37
N ALA A 331 30.84 24.66 -26.52
CA ALA A 331 30.77 24.48 -25.09
C ALA A 331 29.71 25.40 -24.44
N GLN A 332 29.64 26.66 -24.85
CA GLN A 332 28.64 27.61 -24.33
C GLN A 332 27.21 27.24 -24.78
N LEU A 333 27.05 26.77 -26.03
CA LEU A 333 25.75 26.29 -26.52
C LEU A 333 25.27 25.08 -25.73
N VAL A 334 26.15 24.08 -25.44
CA VAL A 334 25.82 22.92 -24.60
C VAL A 334 25.47 23.35 -23.19
N ALA A 335 26.24 24.27 -22.59
CA ALA A 335 25.96 24.78 -21.27
C ALA A 335 24.58 25.47 -21.22
N HIS A 336 24.23 26.24 -22.25
CA HIS A 336 22.93 26.89 -22.36
C HIS A 336 21.78 25.91 -22.49
N GLU A 337 21.88 24.90 -23.35
CA GLU A 337 20.90 23.84 -23.51
C GLU A 337 20.72 23.03 -22.22
N ASN A 338 21.78 22.82 -21.44
CA ASN A 338 21.72 22.13 -20.18
C ASN A 338 21.08 22.93 -19.02
N LEU A 339 20.75 24.22 -19.24
CA LEU A 339 19.95 25.04 -18.32
C LEU A 339 18.45 24.70 -18.37
N ASP A 340 18.00 23.96 -19.40
CA ASP A 340 16.60 23.49 -19.47
C ASP A 340 16.25 22.69 -18.21
N PRO A 341 15.22 23.09 -17.43
CA PRO A 341 14.78 22.37 -16.24
C PRO A 341 14.39 20.91 -16.48
N ALA A 342 14.03 20.56 -17.72
CA ALA A 342 13.74 19.19 -18.11
C ALA A 342 15.00 18.30 -18.17
N ARG A 343 16.22 18.90 -18.26
CA ARG A 343 17.50 18.20 -18.33
C ARG A 343 18.12 17.98 -16.96
N GLY A 344 18.51 16.75 -16.68
CA GLY A 344 19.18 16.40 -15.44
C GLY A 344 20.12 15.20 -15.60
N ASP A 345 20.75 14.80 -14.51
CA ASP A 345 21.63 13.64 -14.49
C ASP A 345 20.80 12.34 -14.24
N GLY A 346 21.08 11.29 -15.04
CA GLY A 346 20.44 9.98 -14.89
C GLY A 346 19.09 9.81 -15.57
N HIS A 347 18.28 8.82 -15.07
CA HIS A 347 17.04 8.37 -15.71
C HIS A 347 15.76 8.90 -15.02
N THR A 348 15.91 9.72 -14.01
CA THR A 348 14.78 10.29 -13.25
C THR A 348 14.22 11.57 -13.86
N ASN A 349 14.98 12.19 -14.79
CA ASN A 349 14.61 13.43 -15.49
C ASN A 349 13.99 13.14 -16.86
N ILE A 350 13.23 14.10 -17.40
CA ILE A 350 12.62 14.02 -18.73
C ILE A 350 13.68 13.90 -19.81
N LEU A 351 14.71 14.78 -19.77
CA LEU A 351 15.87 14.77 -20.67
C LEU A 351 17.16 14.57 -19.87
N THR A 352 18.19 14.06 -20.52
CA THR A 352 19.53 13.90 -19.91
C THR A 352 20.41 15.06 -20.35
N LYS A 353 21.27 15.55 -19.45
CA LYS A 353 22.28 16.56 -19.79
C LYS A 353 23.23 16.05 -20.86
N MET A 354 23.58 16.93 -21.82
CA MET A 354 24.63 16.68 -22.81
C MET A 354 26.00 16.80 -22.13
N ARG A 355 26.88 15.84 -22.40
CA ARG A 355 28.24 15.79 -21.83
C ARG A 355 29.29 16.07 -22.89
N LEU A 356 30.25 16.91 -22.58
CA LEU A 356 31.43 17.22 -23.40
C LEU A 356 32.60 16.32 -22.93
N ASP A 357 32.54 15.04 -23.30
CA ASP A 357 33.58 14.05 -23.04
C ASP A 357 34.40 13.75 -24.31
N GLN A 358 35.39 12.84 -24.17
CA GLN A 358 36.28 12.48 -25.29
C GLN A 358 35.52 12.00 -26.52
N ILE A 359 34.37 11.31 -26.33
CA ILE A 359 33.56 10.84 -27.46
C ILE A 359 32.92 12.02 -28.22
N ALA A 360 32.44 13.02 -27.47
CA ALA A 360 31.91 14.25 -28.07
C ALA A 360 32.99 15.02 -28.81
N GLU A 361 34.19 15.14 -28.22
CA GLU A 361 35.32 15.80 -28.83
C GLU A 361 35.71 15.16 -30.17
N ASP A 362 35.83 13.84 -30.22
CA ASP A 362 36.16 13.12 -31.43
C ASP A 362 35.12 13.29 -32.55
N ILE A 363 33.83 13.37 -32.19
CA ILE A 363 32.74 13.55 -33.13
C ILE A 363 32.71 15.01 -33.64
N VAL A 364 32.89 15.98 -32.76
CA VAL A 364 32.97 17.40 -33.10
C VAL A 364 34.17 17.66 -34.03
N ARG A 365 35.34 17.06 -33.72
CA ARG A 365 36.57 17.18 -34.53
C ARG A 365 36.41 16.57 -35.93
N LYS A 366 35.71 15.46 -36.08
CA LYS A 366 35.37 14.86 -37.39
C LYS A 366 34.50 15.79 -38.27
N GLN A 367 33.77 16.69 -37.64
CA GLN A 367 32.96 17.70 -38.33
C GLN A 367 33.74 19.01 -38.60
N GLY A 368 35.05 19.07 -38.24
CA GLY A 368 35.92 20.22 -38.47
C GLY A 368 35.84 21.29 -37.39
N TYR A 369 35.31 20.97 -36.20
CA TYR A 369 35.18 21.90 -35.09
C TYR A 369 35.93 21.39 -33.84
N GLU A 370 36.14 22.30 -32.89
CA GLU A 370 36.57 22.05 -31.51
C GLU A 370 35.52 22.64 -30.57
N PHE A 371 35.58 22.32 -29.23
CA PHE A 371 34.57 22.81 -28.29
C PHE A 371 34.54 24.33 -28.11
N ASP A 372 35.64 24.99 -28.39
CA ASP A 372 35.78 26.47 -28.40
C ASP A 372 35.46 27.11 -29.75
N SER A 373 35.19 26.30 -30.77
CA SER A 373 34.76 26.83 -32.09
C SER A 373 33.39 27.46 -32.01
N VAL A 374 33.18 28.57 -32.73
CA VAL A 374 31.89 29.28 -32.93
C VAL A 374 31.27 28.82 -34.26
N PRO A 375 30.29 27.91 -34.27
CA PRO A 375 29.64 27.47 -35.52
C PRO A 375 28.82 28.62 -36.14
N PRO A 376 28.77 28.72 -37.46
CA PRO A 376 27.89 29.67 -38.13
C PRO A 376 26.43 29.49 -37.72
N SER A 377 25.65 30.59 -37.75
CA SER A 377 24.23 30.55 -37.45
C SER A 377 23.48 29.55 -38.34
N GLY A 378 22.68 28.64 -37.70
CA GLY A 378 21.92 27.59 -38.37
C GLY A 378 22.72 26.30 -38.64
N THR A 379 24.02 26.26 -38.34
CA THR A 379 24.83 25.05 -38.50
C THR A 379 24.57 24.09 -37.33
N VAL A 380 24.16 22.87 -37.67
CA VAL A 380 23.93 21.82 -36.67
C VAL A 380 25.23 21.06 -36.43
N VAL A 381 25.67 20.95 -35.16
CA VAL A 381 26.86 20.20 -34.77
C VAL A 381 26.45 19.05 -33.86
N ALA A 382 26.64 17.81 -34.34
CA ALA A 382 26.33 16.61 -33.54
C ALA A 382 27.38 16.36 -32.46
N LEU A 383 26.97 15.95 -31.28
CA LEU A 383 27.83 15.63 -30.15
C LEU A 383 27.98 14.08 -29.95
N ARG A 384 27.11 13.30 -30.56
CA ARG A 384 27.12 11.84 -30.55
C ARG A 384 26.74 11.27 -31.93
N GLY A 385 27.21 10.04 -32.19
CA GLY A 385 26.83 9.29 -33.39
C GLY A 385 25.55 8.47 -33.23
N ASN A 386 24.96 8.43 -32.01
CA ASN A 386 23.73 7.71 -31.71
C ASN A 386 22.66 8.64 -31.14
N ALA A 387 21.40 8.25 -31.31
CA ALA A 387 20.23 9.03 -30.91
C ALA A 387 19.65 8.61 -29.55
N ASN A 388 20.51 8.18 -28.60
CA ASN A 388 20.05 7.75 -27.29
C ASN A 388 19.69 8.96 -26.39
N LEU A 389 18.49 8.92 -25.79
CA LEU A 389 18.07 9.93 -24.83
C LEU A 389 18.96 9.95 -23.56
N SER A 390 19.55 8.81 -23.19
CA SER A 390 20.47 8.72 -22.05
C SER A 390 21.81 9.46 -22.25
N THR A 391 22.12 9.86 -23.47
CA THR A 391 23.31 10.64 -23.81
C THR A 391 23.01 12.10 -24.17
N GLY A 392 21.78 12.56 -23.94
CA GLY A 392 21.32 13.93 -24.20
C GLY A 392 20.52 14.10 -25.49
N GLY A 393 20.24 13.02 -26.24
CA GLY A 393 19.39 13.06 -27.43
C GLY A 393 17.94 13.46 -27.14
N THR A 394 17.21 13.82 -28.19
CA THR A 394 15.78 14.22 -28.14
C THR A 394 14.91 13.25 -28.93
N ALA A 395 13.60 13.41 -28.86
CA ALA A 395 12.66 12.59 -29.62
C ALA A 395 11.46 13.43 -30.10
N GLU A 396 10.98 13.13 -31.29
CA GLU A 396 9.78 13.73 -31.90
C GLU A 396 8.70 12.68 -32.05
N ASP A 397 7.44 13.03 -31.77
CA ASP A 397 6.33 12.10 -31.99
C ASP A 397 6.14 11.81 -33.49
N ALA A 398 6.10 10.53 -33.83
CA ALA A 398 5.88 10.05 -35.19
C ALA A 398 4.74 9.02 -35.27
N THR A 399 3.90 8.95 -34.21
CA THR A 399 2.89 7.89 -34.07
C THR A 399 1.86 7.89 -35.17
N ASP A 400 1.37 9.08 -35.52
CA ASP A 400 0.32 9.20 -36.54
C ASP A 400 0.89 9.13 -37.96
N LEU A 401 2.23 9.23 -38.13
CA LEU A 401 2.93 9.06 -39.39
C LEU A 401 3.24 7.61 -39.72
N LEU A 402 3.17 6.70 -38.72
CA LEU A 402 3.56 5.31 -38.89
C LEU A 402 2.66 4.57 -39.87
N HIS A 403 3.28 4.09 -40.95
CA HIS A 403 2.57 3.33 -42.00
C HIS A 403 1.90 2.05 -41.40
N PRO A 404 0.67 1.70 -41.82
CA PRO A 404 -0.03 0.51 -41.31
C PRO A 404 0.76 -0.80 -41.49
N ALA A 405 1.42 -1.01 -42.64
CA ALA A 405 2.26 -2.19 -42.86
C ALA A 405 3.45 -2.26 -41.90
N THR A 406 4.09 -1.12 -41.60
CA THR A 406 5.17 -1.03 -40.60
C THR A 406 4.65 -1.31 -39.19
N ARG A 407 3.43 -0.84 -38.86
CA ARG A 407 2.75 -1.17 -37.59
C ARG A 407 2.58 -2.67 -37.43
N ASP A 408 2.07 -3.36 -38.45
CA ASP A 408 1.86 -4.82 -38.43
C ASP A 408 3.19 -5.59 -38.32
N ILE A 409 4.24 -5.11 -38.99
CA ILE A 409 5.61 -5.64 -38.87
C ILE A 409 6.12 -5.53 -37.43
N CYS A 410 5.94 -4.37 -36.75
CA CYS A 410 6.35 -4.18 -35.37
C CYS A 410 5.61 -5.13 -34.41
N ILE A 411 4.30 -5.29 -34.58
CA ILE A 411 3.50 -6.22 -33.77
C ILE A 411 3.97 -7.67 -34.01
N ARG A 412 4.24 -8.05 -35.27
CA ARG A 412 4.79 -9.36 -35.63
C ARG A 412 6.16 -9.57 -34.97
N ALA A 413 7.04 -8.58 -34.98
CA ALA A 413 8.35 -8.66 -34.37
C ALA A 413 8.25 -8.92 -32.84
N ALA A 414 7.43 -8.14 -32.13
CA ALA A 414 7.21 -8.34 -30.70
C ALA A 414 6.66 -9.73 -30.36
N ARG A 415 5.69 -10.22 -31.15
CA ARG A 415 5.11 -11.57 -31.01
C ARG A 415 6.10 -12.70 -31.32
N THR A 416 6.94 -12.54 -32.34
CA THR A 416 7.96 -13.54 -32.72
C THR A 416 8.97 -13.73 -31.59
N ILE A 417 9.36 -12.64 -30.91
CA ILE A 417 10.27 -12.70 -29.77
C ILE A 417 9.53 -13.16 -28.49
N GLY A 418 8.21 -12.96 -28.41
CA GLY A 418 7.37 -13.32 -27.26
C GLY A 418 7.31 -12.25 -26.18
N LEU A 419 7.50 -10.97 -26.52
CA LEU A 419 7.42 -9.85 -25.59
C LEU A 419 6.02 -9.24 -25.57
N ASP A 420 5.51 -9.02 -24.38
CA ASP A 420 4.25 -8.33 -24.12
C ASP A 420 4.40 -6.79 -24.17
N VAL A 421 5.58 -6.28 -23.79
CA VAL A 421 6.00 -4.89 -23.96
C VAL A 421 7.34 -4.87 -24.69
N ALA A 422 7.38 -4.27 -25.85
CA ALA A 422 8.57 -4.25 -26.70
C ALA A 422 8.87 -2.88 -27.26
N GLY A 423 10.14 -2.49 -27.21
CA GLY A 423 10.67 -1.33 -27.94
C GLY A 423 11.35 -1.76 -29.23
N ILE A 424 10.78 -1.43 -30.36
CA ILE A 424 11.30 -1.81 -31.69
C ILE A 424 12.09 -0.67 -32.25
N ASP A 425 13.37 -0.88 -32.55
CA ASP A 425 14.25 0.12 -33.19
C ASP A 425 14.27 -0.13 -34.69
N ILE A 426 13.92 0.92 -35.45
CA ILE A 426 13.79 0.90 -36.90
C ILE A 426 14.69 1.98 -37.48
N ILE A 427 15.41 1.66 -38.57
CA ILE A 427 16.03 2.67 -39.44
C ILE A 427 15.30 2.66 -40.79
N CYS A 428 14.81 3.83 -41.21
CA CYS A 428 14.18 4.03 -42.49
C CYS A 428 14.23 5.52 -42.86
N ARG A 429 14.10 5.85 -44.16
CA ARG A 429 14.10 7.24 -44.64
C ARG A 429 12.83 7.96 -44.23
N ASP A 430 11.67 7.29 -44.35
CA ASP A 430 10.36 7.82 -44.00
C ASP A 430 9.52 6.73 -43.37
N ILE A 431 9.06 6.93 -42.11
CA ILE A 431 8.24 5.99 -41.37
C ILE A 431 6.81 5.86 -41.95
N GLY A 432 6.39 6.82 -42.77
CA GLY A 432 5.12 6.84 -43.51
C GLY A 432 5.11 6.01 -44.80
N VAL A 433 6.23 5.39 -45.14
CA VAL A 433 6.38 4.50 -46.30
C VAL A 433 6.67 3.07 -45.83
N PRO A 434 6.15 2.01 -46.48
CA PRO A 434 6.50 0.63 -46.13
C PRO A 434 8.01 0.39 -46.09
N LEU A 435 8.48 -0.43 -45.14
CA LEU A 435 9.92 -0.67 -44.94
C LEU A 435 10.60 -1.36 -46.13
N ASP A 436 9.90 -2.21 -46.82
CA ASP A 436 10.37 -2.98 -47.99
C ASP A 436 10.51 -2.10 -49.26
N GLU A 437 9.78 -1.00 -49.38
CA GLU A 437 9.86 -0.06 -50.49
C GLU A 437 11.04 0.91 -50.39
N GLN A 438 11.71 0.97 -49.23
CA GLN A 438 12.78 1.96 -48.99
C GLN A 438 14.06 1.36 -48.40
N ASP A 439 14.24 0.05 -48.42
CA ASP A 439 15.37 -0.64 -47.77
C ASP A 439 15.45 -0.39 -46.24
N GLY A 440 14.31 -0.08 -45.57
CA GLY A 440 14.22 0.08 -44.13
C GLY A 440 14.18 -1.24 -43.39
N GLY A 441 14.49 -1.26 -42.08
CA GLY A 441 14.46 -2.49 -41.31
C GLY A 441 14.55 -2.32 -39.80
N ILE A 442 14.16 -3.38 -39.10
CA ILE A 442 14.29 -3.48 -37.66
C ILE A 442 15.73 -3.85 -37.29
N ILE A 443 16.37 -3.02 -36.48
CA ILE A 443 17.76 -3.24 -36.04
C ILE A 443 17.86 -3.88 -34.66
N GLU A 444 16.88 -3.67 -33.78
CA GLU A 444 16.87 -4.19 -32.41
C GLU A 444 15.44 -4.30 -31.88
N VAL A 445 15.23 -5.26 -30.96
CA VAL A 445 14.01 -5.41 -30.14
C VAL A 445 14.41 -5.38 -28.67
N ASN A 446 13.81 -4.48 -27.89
CA ASN A 446 14.16 -4.25 -26.50
C ASN A 446 13.06 -4.74 -25.57
N ALA A 447 13.41 -5.59 -24.56
CA ALA A 447 12.47 -6.17 -23.58
C ALA A 447 12.04 -5.22 -22.45
N ALA A 448 12.83 -4.20 -22.16
CA ALA A 448 12.53 -3.21 -21.12
C ALA A 448 12.65 -1.79 -21.69
N PRO A 449 11.76 -1.39 -22.63
CA PRO A 449 11.92 -0.12 -23.31
C PRO A 449 11.68 1.07 -22.38
N GLY A 450 12.56 2.08 -22.46
CA GLY A 450 12.27 3.39 -21.86
C GLY A 450 11.14 4.06 -22.64
N ILE A 451 10.12 4.55 -21.93
CA ILE A 451 8.91 5.14 -22.53
C ILE A 451 8.85 6.67 -22.41
N ARG A 452 9.80 7.30 -21.72
CA ARG A 452 9.80 8.75 -21.49
C ARG A 452 9.76 9.58 -22.79
N MET A 453 10.40 9.09 -23.87
CA MET A 453 10.43 9.75 -25.18
C MET A 453 9.04 9.87 -25.82
N HIS A 454 8.16 8.92 -25.54
CA HIS A 454 6.79 8.93 -26.04
C HIS A 454 5.87 9.84 -25.22
N GLN A 455 6.12 9.92 -23.91
CA GLN A 455 5.34 10.73 -22.99
C GLN A 455 5.72 12.21 -23.01
N PHE A 456 7.02 12.50 -23.25
CA PHE A 456 7.57 13.84 -23.24
C PHE A 456 8.40 14.08 -24.52
N PRO A 457 7.77 14.02 -25.71
CA PRO A 457 8.48 14.32 -26.95
C PRO A 457 8.89 15.80 -26.97
N SER A 458 10.04 16.11 -27.61
CA SER A 458 10.50 17.49 -27.79
C SER A 458 9.63 18.25 -28.80
N SER A 459 8.93 17.54 -29.70
CA SER A 459 7.92 18.05 -30.61
C SER A 459 6.86 16.99 -30.92
N GLY A 460 5.67 17.44 -31.34
CA GLY A 460 4.52 16.57 -31.61
C GLY A 460 3.65 16.32 -30.37
N GLN A 461 2.87 15.25 -30.36
CA GLN A 461 1.88 14.96 -29.31
C GLN A 461 2.46 14.02 -28.24
N PRO A 462 2.32 14.32 -26.94
CA PRO A 462 2.57 13.37 -25.87
C PRO A 462 1.66 12.14 -26.03
N ARG A 463 2.24 10.94 -25.85
CA ARG A 463 1.49 9.66 -25.90
C ARG A 463 1.51 9.01 -24.52
N ASP A 464 0.35 8.61 -24.00
CA ASP A 464 0.26 7.95 -22.69
C ASP A 464 0.72 6.49 -22.80
N ALA A 465 2.03 6.30 -22.92
CA ALA A 465 2.68 4.99 -23.01
C ALA A 465 2.50 4.17 -21.73
N GLY A 466 2.40 4.82 -20.57
CA GLY A 466 2.11 4.18 -19.29
C GLY A 466 0.72 3.53 -19.29
N ASP A 467 -0.29 4.26 -19.76
CA ASP A 467 -1.66 3.75 -19.85
C ASP A 467 -1.78 2.58 -20.84
N ALA A 468 -1.07 2.64 -21.96
CA ALA A 468 -1.04 1.53 -22.92
C ALA A 468 -0.44 0.23 -22.33
N ILE A 469 0.58 0.33 -21.48
CA ILE A 469 1.13 -0.82 -20.75
C ILE A 469 0.11 -1.36 -19.76
N VAL A 470 -0.53 -0.50 -18.96
CA VAL A 470 -1.55 -0.90 -18.00
C VAL A 470 -2.76 -1.53 -18.71
N GLU A 471 -3.18 -0.99 -19.87
CA GLU A 471 -4.23 -1.60 -20.70
C GLU A 471 -3.84 -3.01 -21.16
N ALA A 472 -2.61 -3.21 -21.61
CA ALA A 472 -2.11 -4.54 -22.01
C ALA A 472 -2.07 -5.52 -20.81
N MET A 473 -1.80 -5.03 -19.59
CA MET A 473 -1.78 -5.85 -18.38
C MET A 473 -3.19 -6.21 -17.90
N TYR A 474 -4.10 -5.26 -17.82
CA TYR A 474 -5.38 -5.39 -17.10
C TYR A 474 -6.62 -5.31 -17.98
N GLY A 475 -6.50 -4.85 -19.22
CA GLY A 475 -7.65 -4.55 -20.07
C GLY A 475 -8.56 -3.52 -19.41
N LYS A 476 -9.82 -3.90 -19.18
CA LYS A 476 -10.83 -3.06 -18.50
C LYS A 476 -10.94 -3.32 -16.99
N THR A 477 -10.17 -4.26 -16.43
CA THR A 477 -10.25 -4.59 -15.01
C THR A 477 -9.39 -3.63 -14.18
N ASN A 478 -9.76 -3.44 -12.91
CA ASN A 478 -9.05 -2.56 -11.99
C ASN A 478 -8.06 -3.31 -11.06
N GLY A 479 -7.78 -4.60 -11.33
CA GLY A 479 -6.83 -5.39 -10.55
C GLY A 479 -7.21 -5.61 -9.08
N ARG A 480 -8.43 -5.25 -8.65
CA ARG A 480 -8.88 -5.39 -7.26
C ARG A 480 -9.60 -6.72 -7.06
N ILE A 481 -9.38 -7.32 -5.91
CA ILE A 481 -10.24 -8.36 -5.34
C ILE A 481 -11.20 -7.69 -4.36
N PRO A 482 -12.37 -8.26 -4.05
CA PRO A 482 -13.23 -7.77 -2.98
C PRO A 482 -12.51 -7.75 -1.64
N VAL A 483 -12.63 -6.63 -0.93
CA VAL A 483 -12.04 -6.41 0.40
C VAL A 483 -13.15 -5.98 1.36
N VAL A 484 -13.36 -6.75 2.43
CA VAL A 484 -14.27 -6.40 3.53
C VAL A 484 -13.41 -6.04 4.74
N ALA A 485 -13.50 -4.79 5.21
CA ALA A 485 -12.79 -4.32 6.39
C ALA A 485 -13.74 -4.26 7.60
N VAL A 486 -13.39 -4.92 8.70
CA VAL A 486 -14.25 -5.03 9.89
C VAL A 486 -13.61 -4.32 11.07
N THR A 487 -14.31 -3.33 11.64
CA THR A 487 -13.90 -2.64 12.86
C THR A 487 -15.05 -2.56 13.88
N GLY A 488 -14.75 -2.14 15.07
CA GLY A 488 -15.66 -2.05 16.22
C GLY A 488 -14.91 -2.19 17.53
N THR A 489 -15.54 -1.96 18.64
CA THR A 489 -14.97 -2.28 19.95
C THR A 489 -15.01 -3.79 20.15
N ASN A 490 -16.18 -4.42 20.02
CA ASN A 490 -16.41 -5.84 20.21
C ASN A 490 -16.92 -6.50 18.91
N GLY A 491 -16.76 -7.83 18.76
CA GLY A 491 -17.33 -8.62 17.68
C GLY A 491 -16.49 -8.75 16.41
N LYS A 492 -15.41 -8.00 16.24
CA LYS A 492 -14.57 -7.96 15.04
C LYS A 492 -14.13 -9.32 14.53
N THR A 493 -13.45 -10.08 15.39
CA THR A 493 -12.89 -11.40 15.06
C THR A 493 -13.96 -12.38 14.63
N THR A 494 -15.05 -12.47 15.39
CA THR A 494 -16.19 -13.35 15.10
C THR A 494 -16.82 -13.01 13.76
N THR A 495 -17.07 -11.71 13.49
CA THR A 495 -17.64 -11.25 12.22
C THR A 495 -16.69 -11.54 11.06
N ALA A 496 -15.38 -11.28 11.22
CA ALA A 496 -14.37 -11.53 10.19
C ALA A 496 -14.26 -13.05 9.86
N LEU A 497 -14.24 -13.91 10.87
CA LEU A 497 -14.20 -15.37 10.66
C LEU A 497 -15.47 -15.90 10.02
N LEU A 498 -16.65 -15.40 10.39
CA LEU A 498 -17.93 -15.76 9.76
C LEU A 498 -17.97 -15.35 8.27
N LEU A 499 -17.51 -14.14 7.94
CA LEU A 499 -17.38 -13.67 6.55
C LEU A 499 -16.42 -14.55 5.74
N ALA A 500 -15.27 -14.91 6.31
CA ALA A 500 -14.32 -15.81 5.69
C ALA A 500 -14.87 -17.22 5.51
N HIS A 501 -15.66 -17.73 6.49
CA HIS A 501 -16.35 -19.00 6.40
C HIS A 501 -17.33 -19.01 5.22
N ALA A 502 -18.18 -17.97 5.11
CA ALA A 502 -19.13 -17.84 4.00
C ALA A 502 -18.41 -17.79 2.64
N ALA A 503 -17.31 -17.07 2.56
CA ALA A 503 -16.51 -16.97 1.33
C ALA A 503 -15.89 -18.31 0.94
N ARG A 504 -15.34 -19.07 1.90
CA ARG A 504 -14.82 -20.44 1.64
C ARG A 504 -15.93 -21.40 1.16
N MET A 505 -17.11 -21.35 1.78
CA MET A 505 -18.26 -22.16 1.33
C MET A 505 -18.70 -21.81 -0.10
N ALA A 506 -18.47 -20.55 -0.51
CA ALA A 506 -18.67 -20.10 -1.89
C ALA A 506 -17.46 -20.36 -2.80
N HIS A 507 -16.52 -21.23 -2.39
CA HIS A 507 -15.30 -21.58 -3.11
C HIS A 507 -14.40 -20.41 -3.49
N LYS A 508 -14.36 -19.35 -2.63
CA LYS A 508 -13.44 -18.23 -2.77
C LYS A 508 -12.09 -18.57 -2.14
N GLY A 509 -11.01 -18.16 -2.80
CA GLY A 509 -9.68 -18.11 -2.21
C GLY A 509 -9.63 -17.02 -1.12
N THR A 510 -9.75 -17.40 0.15
CA THR A 510 -9.91 -16.44 1.23
C THR A 510 -8.61 -16.05 1.92
N GLY A 511 -8.45 -14.75 2.20
CA GLY A 511 -7.47 -14.26 3.16
C GLY A 511 -8.16 -13.53 4.31
N VAL A 512 -7.83 -13.86 5.56
CA VAL A 512 -8.41 -13.18 6.72
C VAL A 512 -7.36 -12.81 7.74
N THR A 513 -7.47 -11.61 8.29
CA THR A 513 -6.68 -11.15 9.44
C THR A 513 -7.55 -11.06 10.68
N THR A 514 -7.02 -11.51 11.81
CA THR A 514 -7.70 -11.46 13.11
C THR A 514 -6.70 -11.21 14.23
N THR A 515 -7.18 -11.04 15.47
CA THR A 515 -6.35 -11.05 16.69
C THR A 515 -5.69 -12.40 16.98
N GLU A 516 -6.11 -13.48 16.31
CA GLU A 516 -5.58 -14.84 16.49
C GLU A 516 -4.53 -15.20 15.43
N GLY A 517 -4.46 -14.42 14.33
CA GLY A 517 -3.51 -14.69 13.26
C GLY A 517 -3.96 -14.21 11.88
N VAL A 518 -3.14 -14.55 10.88
CA VAL A 518 -3.46 -14.44 9.45
C VAL A 518 -3.75 -15.84 8.93
N PHE A 519 -4.86 -15.97 8.22
CA PHE A 519 -5.27 -17.24 7.60
C PHE A 519 -5.44 -17.06 6.09
N ILE A 520 -4.85 -17.99 5.33
CA ILE A 520 -5.02 -18.10 3.88
C ILE A 520 -5.70 -19.45 3.60
N ASN A 521 -6.86 -19.42 2.95
CA ASN A 521 -7.68 -20.61 2.66
C ASN A 521 -7.98 -21.48 3.90
N GLY A 522 -8.08 -20.84 5.07
CA GLY A 522 -8.30 -21.52 6.35
C GLY A 522 -7.02 -22.02 7.05
N VAL A 523 -5.87 -21.96 6.40
CA VAL A 523 -4.58 -22.31 6.99
C VAL A 523 -3.97 -21.10 7.67
N ARG A 524 -3.56 -21.22 8.94
CA ARG A 524 -2.90 -20.15 9.68
C ARG A 524 -1.45 -19.99 9.22
N VAL A 525 -1.14 -18.85 8.58
CA VAL A 525 0.20 -18.51 8.08
C VAL A 525 0.97 -17.57 8.99
N ASP A 526 0.30 -16.96 9.97
CA ASP A 526 0.92 -16.11 10.98
C ASP A 526 0.09 -16.16 12.28
N ALA A 527 0.72 -15.98 13.44
CA ALA A 527 0.09 -16.10 14.75
C ALA A 527 0.22 -14.80 15.56
N GLY A 528 -0.74 -14.59 16.48
CA GLY A 528 -0.81 -13.42 17.37
C GLY A 528 -1.73 -12.33 16.85
N ASP A 529 -1.66 -11.12 17.42
CA ASP A 529 -2.51 -10.00 17.01
C ASP A 529 -2.12 -9.50 15.62
N CYS A 530 -2.88 -9.96 14.64
CA CYS A 530 -2.71 -9.66 13.22
C CYS A 530 -3.75 -8.68 12.68
N SER A 531 -4.31 -7.80 13.51
CA SER A 531 -5.33 -6.82 13.15
C SER A 531 -4.77 -5.48 12.61
N GLY A 532 -3.53 -5.46 12.11
CA GLY A 532 -2.82 -4.25 11.68
C GLY A 532 -2.32 -4.28 10.24
N TYR A 533 -1.56 -3.22 9.89
CA TYR A 533 -1.06 -2.94 8.53
C TYR A 533 -0.32 -4.13 7.87
N TRP A 534 0.67 -4.71 8.55
CA TRP A 534 1.52 -5.75 7.96
C TRP A 534 0.77 -7.05 7.68
N SER A 535 -0.17 -7.39 8.53
CA SER A 535 -1.00 -8.59 8.37
C SER A 535 -1.99 -8.41 7.21
N ALA A 536 -2.63 -7.25 7.11
CA ALA A 536 -3.48 -6.91 5.97
C ALA A 536 -2.68 -6.89 4.65
N ARG A 537 -1.46 -6.31 4.66
CA ARG A 537 -0.54 -6.35 3.51
C ARG A 537 -0.21 -7.79 3.11
N LYS A 538 0.05 -8.70 4.07
CA LYS A 538 0.33 -10.12 3.80
C LYS A 538 -0.83 -10.80 3.06
N VAL A 539 -2.07 -10.53 3.44
CA VAL A 539 -3.27 -11.01 2.74
C VAL A 539 -3.36 -10.45 1.33
N LEU A 540 -3.21 -9.12 1.16
CA LEU A 540 -3.35 -8.44 -0.12
C LEU A 540 -2.23 -8.77 -1.13
N THR A 541 -1.07 -9.23 -0.63
CA THR A 541 0.04 -9.66 -1.49
C THR A 541 0.06 -11.16 -1.78
N SER A 542 -0.82 -11.94 -1.15
CA SER A 542 -0.92 -13.38 -1.41
C SER A 542 -1.60 -13.65 -2.76
N PRO A 543 -0.95 -14.40 -3.68
CA PRO A 543 -1.53 -14.72 -4.99
C PRO A 543 -2.68 -15.74 -4.93
N GLU A 544 -2.97 -16.30 -3.76
CA GLU A 544 -4.04 -17.29 -3.55
C GLU A 544 -5.37 -16.65 -3.13
N VAL A 545 -5.35 -15.36 -2.79
CA VAL A 545 -6.52 -14.67 -2.22
C VAL A 545 -7.30 -13.97 -3.32
N ASP A 546 -8.58 -14.31 -3.45
CA ASP A 546 -9.54 -13.61 -4.31
C ASP A 546 -10.68 -12.93 -3.55
N PHE A 547 -10.72 -13.10 -2.21
CA PHE A 547 -11.64 -12.43 -1.28
C PHE A 547 -10.94 -12.17 0.05
N ALA A 548 -10.76 -10.91 0.43
CA ALA A 548 -10.05 -10.52 1.64
C ALA A 548 -11.01 -10.02 2.72
N VAL A 549 -10.85 -10.51 3.95
CA VAL A 549 -11.56 -10.03 5.15
C VAL A 549 -10.53 -9.53 6.15
N LEU A 550 -10.56 -8.24 6.45
CA LEU A 550 -9.51 -7.58 7.22
C LEU A 550 -10.07 -7.05 8.54
N GLU A 551 -9.83 -7.77 9.64
CA GLU A 551 -10.04 -7.22 10.97
C GLU A 551 -9.13 -6.01 11.16
N THR A 552 -9.72 -4.85 11.49
CA THR A 552 -9.03 -3.57 11.57
C THR A 552 -9.21 -2.98 12.97
N ALA A 553 -8.21 -3.17 13.82
CA ALA A 553 -8.23 -2.66 15.19
C ALA A 553 -7.77 -1.20 15.26
N ARG A 554 -8.24 -0.48 16.29
CA ARG A 554 -7.85 0.89 16.62
C ARG A 554 -6.33 1.10 16.61
N GLY A 555 -5.59 0.19 17.28
CA GLY A 555 -4.14 0.28 17.39
C GLY A 555 -3.43 0.19 16.05
N GLY A 556 -3.92 -0.61 15.10
CA GLY A 556 -3.40 -0.72 13.73
C GLY A 556 -3.55 0.61 12.99
N ILE A 557 -4.75 1.22 13.03
CA ILE A 557 -5.06 2.50 12.37
C ILE A 557 -4.16 3.61 12.90
N LEU A 558 -4.03 3.74 14.24
CA LEU A 558 -3.27 4.82 14.89
C LEU A 558 -1.75 4.69 14.73
N LYS A 559 -1.23 3.45 14.66
CA LYS A 559 0.21 3.21 14.59
C LYS A 559 0.76 3.25 13.17
N ARG A 560 -0.02 2.80 12.16
CA ARG A 560 0.49 2.62 10.79
C ARG A 560 -0.48 2.97 9.67
N GLY A 561 -1.75 3.32 9.97
CA GLY A 561 -2.81 3.47 8.97
C GLY A 561 -3.29 2.13 8.39
N LEU A 562 -4.16 2.19 7.39
CA LEU A 562 -4.66 1.03 6.67
C LEU A 562 -3.66 0.54 5.61
N ALA A 563 -3.63 -0.76 5.33
CA ALA A 563 -2.76 -1.35 4.29
C ALA A 563 -3.40 -1.29 2.88
N PHE A 564 -4.59 -0.76 2.77
CA PHE A 564 -5.36 -0.59 1.54
C PHE A 564 -5.83 0.85 1.43
N ASP A 565 -5.93 1.34 0.21
CA ASP A 565 -6.45 2.67 -0.12
C ASP A 565 -7.98 2.73 -0.01
N ARG A 566 -8.66 1.66 -0.43
CA ARG A 566 -10.12 1.47 -0.38
C ARG A 566 -10.47 0.02 -0.08
N CYS A 567 -11.56 -0.21 0.67
CA CYS A 567 -12.24 -1.49 0.76
C CYS A 567 -13.57 -1.44 -0.02
N ASP A 568 -14.07 -2.60 -0.44
CA ASP A 568 -15.40 -2.65 -1.09
C ASP A 568 -16.49 -2.46 -0.05
N VAL A 569 -16.36 -3.11 1.11
CA VAL A 569 -17.33 -3.01 2.21
C VAL A 569 -16.61 -2.68 3.51
N GLY A 570 -17.01 -1.59 4.14
CA GLY A 570 -16.59 -1.20 5.49
C GLY A 570 -17.65 -1.62 6.52
N VAL A 571 -17.25 -2.34 7.57
CA VAL A 571 -18.17 -2.79 8.64
C VAL A 571 -17.78 -2.14 9.96
N VAL A 572 -18.70 -1.40 10.59
CA VAL A 572 -18.50 -0.81 11.93
C VAL A 572 -19.55 -1.37 12.88
N LEU A 573 -19.09 -2.23 13.80
CA LEU A 573 -20.00 -3.02 14.65
C LEU A 573 -20.57 -2.23 15.84
N ASN A 574 -19.71 -1.52 16.56
CA ASN A 574 -20.09 -0.74 17.75
C ASN A 574 -18.95 0.12 18.25
N ILE A 575 -19.31 1.15 19.05
CA ILE A 575 -18.39 2.05 19.76
C ILE A 575 -18.71 2.00 21.23
N SER A 576 -17.84 1.39 22.03
CA SER A 576 -17.98 1.36 23.49
C SER A 576 -16.64 1.59 24.17
N ALA A 577 -16.66 1.93 25.45
CA ALA A 577 -15.47 2.28 26.22
C ALA A 577 -14.49 1.10 26.28
N ASP A 578 -13.37 1.26 25.60
CA ASP A 578 -12.21 0.39 25.64
C ASP A 578 -10.98 1.15 25.10
N HIS A 579 -9.83 0.95 25.71
CA HIS A 579 -8.57 1.64 25.36
C HIS A 579 -8.65 3.19 25.38
N LEU A 580 -9.52 3.79 26.16
CA LEU A 580 -9.54 5.23 26.39
C LEU A 580 -8.34 5.67 27.26
N GLY A 581 -7.86 6.90 27.04
CA GLY A 581 -6.64 7.43 27.67
C GLY A 581 -5.34 6.94 27.05
N MET A 582 -5.39 6.26 25.88
CA MET A 582 -4.23 5.71 25.19
C MET A 582 -4.10 6.27 23.78
N ASP A 583 -2.86 6.56 23.34
CA ASP A 583 -2.55 7.03 21.98
C ASP A 583 -3.31 8.29 21.54
N GLY A 584 -3.72 9.16 22.50
CA GLY A 584 -4.47 10.38 22.24
C GLY A 584 -5.96 10.18 21.97
N VAL A 585 -6.53 9.04 22.35
CA VAL A 585 -7.97 8.73 22.28
C VAL A 585 -8.54 8.82 23.71
N GLU A 586 -9.16 9.94 24.05
CA GLU A 586 -9.63 10.22 25.42
C GLU A 586 -11.12 9.93 25.59
N THR A 587 -11.92 10.10 24.54
CA THR A 587 -13.37 10.01 24.57
C THR A 587 -13.90 8.96 23.57
N LEU A 588 -15.18 8.61 23.71
CA LEU A 588 -15.89 7.76 22.74
C LEU A 588 -15.98 8.43 21.36
N ALA A 589 -16.05 9.75 21.32
CA ALA A 589 -16.05 10.49 20.05
C ALA A 589 -14.70 10.34 19.32
N ASP A 590 -13.58 10.44 20.03
CA ASP A 590 -12.25 10.22 19.45
C ASP A 590 -12.12 8.76 18.93
N LEU A 591 -12.61 7.80 19.71
CA LEU A 591 -12.60 6.39 19.31
C LEU A 591 -13.45 6.16 18.06
N ALA A 592 -14.61 6.84 17.97
CA ALA A 592 -15.47 6.79 16.78
C ALA A 592 -14.75 7.36 15.55
N GLU A 593 -14.05 8.49 15.66
CA GLU A 593 -13.29 9.08 14.56
C GLU A 593 -12.18 8.16 14.04
N VAL A 594 -11.47 7.46 14.94
CA VAL A 594 -10.48 6.45 14.53
C VAL A 594 -11.13 5.32 13.72
N LYS A 595 -12.26 4.79 14.18
CA LYS A 595 -12.96 3.69 13.50
C LYS A 595 -13.66 4.14 12.22
N ALA A 596 -14.09 5.41 12.14
CA ALA A 596 -14.68 6.01 10.95
C ALA A 596 -13.72 6.02 9.73
N VAL A 597 -12.40 5.86 9.94
CA VAL A 597 -11.45 5.66 8.83
C VAL A 597 -11.85 4.48 7.95
N VAL A 598 -12.34 3.37 8.54
CA VAL A 598 -12.83 2.20 7.80
C VAL A 598 -14.08 2.55 6.99
N ALA A 599 -15.03 3.28 7.58
CA ALA A 599 -16.24 3.71 6.86
C ALA A 599 -15.92 4.68 5.72
N ARG A 600 -15.01 5.64 5.94
CA ARG A 600 -14.57 6.61 4.92
C ARG A 600 -13.81 5.99 3.74
N THR A 601 -13.19 4.82 3.94
CA THR A 601 -12.46 4.10 2.88
C THR A 601 -13.32 3.09 2.12
N ALA A 602 -14.56 2.89 2.51
CA ALA A 602 -15.51 2.06 1.77
C ALA A 602 -15.84 2.70 0.41
N SER A 603 -15.84 1.89 -0.64
CA SER A 603 -16.09 2.35 -2.01
C SER A 603 -17.41 1.87 -2.62
N ARG A 604 -18.00 0.83 -2.04
CA ARG A 604 -19.27 0.24 -2.49
C ARG A 604 -20.33 0.35 -1.43
N ALA A 605 -20.05 -0.10 -0.22
CA ALA A 605 -21.01 -0.09 0.86
C ALA A 605 -20.38 0.05 2.24
N VAL A 606 -21.12 0.62 3.18
CA VAL A 606 -20.79 0.61 4.61
C VAL A 606 -21.91 -0.06 5.39
N VAL A 607 -21.55 -0.96 6.32
CA VAL A 607 -22.47 -1.64 7.23
C VAL A 607 -22.33 -1.04 8.62
N LEU A 608 -23.42 -0.49 9.14
CA LEU A 608 -23.46 0.27 10.39
C LEU A 608 -24.50 -0.28 11.35
N ASN A 609 -24.21 -0.23 12.64
CA ASN A 609 -25.15 -0.58 13.69
C ASN A 609 -26.17 0.56 13.88
N ALA A 610 -27.46 0.28 13.64
CA ALA A 610 -28.54 1.25 13.82
C ALA A 610 -28.71 1.70 15.29
N GLU A 611 -28.38 0.83 16.23
CA GLU A 611 -28.55 1.07 17.68
C GLU A 611 -27.40 1.89 18.29
N ASP A 612 -26.29 2.07 17.56
CA ASP A 612 -25.14 2.81 18.04
C ASP A 612 -25.11 4.22 17.43
N PRO A 613 -25.31 5.29 18.23
CA PRO A 613 -25.37 6.65 17.71
C PRO A 613 -24.07 7.15 17.08
N TYR A 614 -22.90 6.58 17.44
CA TYR A 614 -21.64 6.88 16.81
C TYR A 614 -21.55 6.22 15.43
N CYS A 615 -22.00 4.97 15.28
CA CYS A 615 -22.09 4.28 13.99
C CYS A 615 -23.05 5.01 13.06
N VAL A 616 -24.23 5.39 13.54
CA VAL A 616 -25.24 6.13 12.74
C VAL A 616 -24.66 7.44 12.19
N ARG A 617 -23.92 8.19 12.99
CA ARG A 617 -23.28 9.43 12.53
C ARG A 617 -22.24 9.21 11.41
N MET A 618 -21.62 8.04 11.33
CA MET A 618 -20.65 7.74 10.25
C MET A 618 -21.28 7.67 8.87
N ALA A 619 -22.60 7.45 8.76
CA ALA A 619 -23.31 7.47 7.49
C ALA A 619 -23.15 8.80 6.72
N SER A 620 -22.99 9.93 7.44
CA SER A 620 -22.73 11.24 6.83
C SER A 620 -21.26 11.49 6.45
N GLN A 621 -20.36 10.55 6.74
CA GLN A 621 -18.93 10.67 6.50
C GLN A 621 -18.45 9.82 5.32
N VAL A 622 -19.34 9.03 4.70
CA VAL A 622 -18.98 8.19 3.55
C VAL A 622 -19.03 9.01 2.26
N GLU A 623 -18.28 8.56 1.25
CA GLU A 623 -18.29 9.21 -0.07
C GLU A 623 -19.66 9.13 -0.72
N GLU A 624 -20.01 10.11 -1.55
CA GLU A 624 -21.23 10.10 -2.35
C GLU A 624 -21.29 8.87 -3.26
N GLY A 625 -22.42 8.17 -3.28
CA GLY A 625 -22.59 6.92 -4.03
C GLY A 625 -22.24 5.65 -3.28
N VAL A 626 -21.67 5.73 -2.08
CA VAL A 626 -21.47 4.56 -1.20
C VAL A 626 -22.78 4.23 -0.51
N GLU A 627 -23.21 2.97 -0.65
CA GLU A 627 -24.45 2.51 -0.05
C GLU A 627 -24.30 2.32 1.47
N VAL A 628 -25.29 2.76 2.24
CA VAL A 628 -25.37 2.49 3.68
C VAL A 628 -26.32 1.32 3.92
N LEU A 629 -25.84 0.28 4.60
CA LEU A 629 -26.66 -0.81 5.12
C LEU A 629 -26.68 -0.72 6.65
N TYR A 630 -27.87 -0.89 7.25
CA TYR A 630 -27.98 -0.98 8.71
C TYR A 630 -28.24 -2.42 9.16
N PHE A 631 -27.73 -2.74 10.34
CA PHE A 631 -28.17 -3.92 11.09
C PHE A 631 -28.68 -3.53 12.49
N SER A 632 -29.64 -4.29 13.03
CA SER A 632 -30.22 -4.10 14.36
C SER A 632 -30.76 -5.38 14.95
N ILE A 633 -30.63 -5.57 16.28
CA ILE A 633 -31.37 -6.58 17.02
C ILE A 633 -32.76 -6.10 17.49
N ASP A 634 -32.98 -4.79 17.43
CA ASP A 634 -34.29 -4.17 17.72
C ASP A 634 -35.03 -3.88 16.40
N PRO A 635 -36.12 -4.59 16.09
CA PRO A 635 -36.91 -4.38 14.88
C PRO A 635 -37.65 -3.04 14.85
N GLU A 636 -37.87 -2.42 16.02
CA GLU A 636 -38.60 -1.17 16.15
C GLU A 636 -37.68 0.07 16.25
N HIS A 637 -36.36 -0.14 16.10
CA HIS A 637 -35.40 0.98 16.22
C HIS A 637 -35.66 2.07 15.16
N PRO A 638 -35.82 3.34 15.55
CA PRO A 638 -36.25 4.42 14.65
C PRO A 638 -35.35 4.59 13.40
N VAL A 639 -34.03 4.43 13.55
CA VAL A 639 -33.08 4.54 12.44
C VAL A 639 -33.33 3.42 11.42
N LEU A 640 -33.53 2.17 11.89
CA LEU A 640 -33.84 1.03 11.03
C LEU A 640 -35.17 1.26 10.28
N LEU A 641 -36.23 1.66 10.99
CA LEU A 641 -37.54 1.87 10.39
C LEU A 641 -37.50 2.96 9.32
N THR A 642 -36.91 4.11 9.61
CA THR A 642 -36.72 5.20 8.65
C THR A 642 -35.93 4.74 7.41
N HIS A 643 -34.88 3.95 7.62
CA HIS A 643 -34.07 3.42 6.52
C HIS A 643 -34.84 2.43 5.63
N LEU A 644 -35.65 1.57 6.25
CA LEU A 644 -36.55 0.64 5.52
C LEU A 644 -37.65 1.35 4.76
N GLU A 645 -38.21 2.46 5.29
CA GLU A 645 -39.17 3.32 4.59
C GLU A 645 -38.55 3.96 3.33
N GLN A 646 -37.26 4.29 3.39
CA GLN A 646 -36.45 4.80 2.27
C GLN A 646 -35.98 3.70 1.31
N ARG A 647 -36.49 2.46 1.47
CA ARG A 647 -36.12 1.27 0.69
C ARG A 647 -34.63 0.91 0.80
N GLY A 648 -33.99 1.26 1.91
CA GLY A 648 -32.59 0.91 2.18
C GLY A 648 -32.40 -0.59 2.46
N ARG A 649 -31.23 -1.12 2.14
CA ARG A 649 -30.87 -2.52 2.47
C ARG A 649 -30.51 -2.65 3.94
N ALA A 650 -31.01 -3.69 4.60
CA ALA A 650 -30.79 -3.92 6.03
C ALA A 650 -30.85 -5.41 6.40
N ALA A 651 -30.31 -5.74 7.58
CA ALA A 651 -30.48 -7.03 8.23
C ALA A 651 -30.89 -6.80 9.71
N TRP A 652 -31.97 -7.45 10.18
CA TRP A 652 -32.43 -7.26 11.57
C TRP A 652 -33.01 -8.53 12.16
N LEU A 653 -33.15 -8.54 13.48
CA LEU A 653 -33.82 -9.60 14.20
C LEU A 653 -35.30 -9.22 14.42
N GLN A 654 -36.21 -10.12 14.06
CA GLN A 654 -37.65 -9.98 14.33
C GLN A 654 -38.22 -11.32 14.72
N ASP A 655 -38.87 -11.42 15.88
CA ASP A 655 -39.51 -12.64 16.40
C ASP A 655 -38.58 -13.87 16.37
N GLY A 656 -37.30 -13.68 16.73
CA GLY A 656 -36.29 -14.73 16.69
C GLY A 656 -35.80 -15.13 15.30
N MET A 657 -36.25 -14.44 14.24
CA MET A 657 -35.88 -14.65 12.84
C MET A 657 -34.94 -13.56 12.37
N LEU A 658 -33.86 -13.90 11.70
CA LEU A 658 -33.05 -12.96 10.95
C LEU A 658 -33.80 -12.57 9.67
N MET A 659 -34.14 -11.30 9.57
CA MET A 659 -34.79 -10.70 8.42
C MET A 659 -33.78 -9.88 7.60
N VAL A 660 -34.02 -9.80 6.31
CA VAL A 660 -33.25 -8.96 5.39
C VAL A 660 -34.17 -8.14 4.50
N ALA A 661 -33.74 -6.94 4.14
CA ALA A 661 -34.39 -6.08 3.16
C ALA A 661 -33.45 -5.76 1.98
N ASP A 662 -34.00 -5.73 0.78
CA ASP A 662 -33.38 -5.26 -0.44
C ASP A 662 -34.40 -4.43 -1.23
N GLY A 663 -34.41 -3.13 -1.00
CA GLY A 663 -35.49 -2.24 -1.49
C GLY A 663 -36.82 -2.51 -0.80
N GLU A 664 -37.87 -2.83 -1.58
CA GLU A 664 -39.19 -3.19 -1.06
C GLU A 664 -39.28 -4.67 -0.61
N ARG A 665 -38.35 -5.49 -1.03
CA ARG A 665 -38.35 -6.93 -0.75
C ARG A 665 -37.84 -7.17 0.67
N ARG A 666 -38.68 -7.86 1.46
CA ARG A 666 -38.31 -8.31 2.82
C ARG A 666 -38.41 -9.82 2.89
N GLU A 667 -37.36 -10.49 3.37
CA GLU A 667 -37.28 -11.94 3.44
C GLU A 667 -36.76 -12.41 4.79
N ALA A 668 -37.34 -13.53 5.24
CA ALA A 668 -36.81 -14.27 6.39
C ALA A 668 -35.65 -15.15 5.93
N LEU A 669 -34.55 -15.07 6.63
CA LEU A 669 -33.32 -15.76 6.25
C LEU A 669 -33.11 -17.07 7.03
N ILE A 670 -33.05 -17.00 8.35
CA ILE A 670 -32.81 -18.13 9.25
C ILE A 670 -33.23 -17.74 10.67
N THR A 671 -33.68 -18.73 11.49
CA THR A 671 -33.93 -18.46 12.90
C THR A 671 -32.63 -18.27 13.67
N ALA A 672 -32.61 -17.37 14.65
CA ALA A 672 -31.45 -17.18 15.50
C ALA A 672 -31.03 -18.50 16.18
N ALA A 673 -31.97 -19.31 16.64
CA ALA A 673 -31.70 -20.59 17.29
C ALA A 673 -31.04 -21.65 16.37
N ALA A 674 -31.22 -21.54 15.04
CA ALA A 674 -30.59 -22.45 14.07
C ALA A 674 -29.13 -22.09 13.75
N MET A 675 -28.64 -20.95 14.23
CA MET A 675 -27.23 -20.55 14.09
C MET A 675 -26.42 -21.08 15.27
N PRO A 676 -25.45 -21.99 15.09
CA PRO A 676 -24.66 -22.53 16.21
C PRO A 676 -23.98 -21.43 17.05
N ILE A 677 -23.50 -20.38 16.41
CA ILE A 677 -22.84 -19.24 17.05
C ILE A 677 -23.74 -18.47 18.02
N SER A 678 -25.07 -18.54 17.84
CA SER A 678 -26.03 -17.86 18.70
C SER A 678 -26.26 -18.55 20.04
N VAL A 679 -25.75 -19.79 20.18
CA VAL A 679 -26.04 -20.63 21.37
C VAL A 679 -27.53 -20.75 21.57
N GLN A 680 -28.25 -21.31 20.58
CA GLN A 680 -29.72 -21.44 20.57
C GLN A 680 -30.50 -20.10 20.76
N GLY A 681 -29.89 -18.98 20.41
CA GLY A 681 -30.45 -17.64 20.57
C GLY A 681 -30.10 -16.94 21.90
N HIS A 682 -29.34 -17.58 22.80
CA HIS A 682 -28.92 -16.96 24.07
C HIS A 682 -27.82 -15.89 23.88
N ALA A 683 -26.96 -16.04 22.88
CA ALA A 683 -25.84 -15.12 22.60
C ALA A 683 -26.26 -13.98 21.63
N MET A 684 -27.06 -13.04 22.11
CA MET A 684 -27.59 -11.91 21.31
C MET A 684 -26.50 -11.07 20.66
N PHE A 685 -25.33 -10.91 21.28
CA PHE A 685 -24.19 -10.22 20.69
C PHE A 685 -23.64 -10.96 19.47
N ASN A 686 -23.69 -12.28 19.42
CA ASN A 686 -23.37 -13.07 18.24
C ASN A 686 -24.47 -13.03 17.18
N VAL A 687 -25.73 -12.86 17.57
CA VAL A 687 -26.82 -12.55 16.63
C VAL A 687 -26.54 -11.21 15.95
N ALA A 688 -26.12 -10.17 16.70
CA ALA A 688 -25.72 -8.89 16.14
C ALA A 688 -24.52 -9.01 15.17
N ASN A 689 -23.50 -9.81 15.53
CA ASN A 689 -22.35 -10.11 14.66
C ASN A 689 -22.79 -10.83 13.38
N ALA A 690 -23.75 -11.77 13.46
CA ALA A 690 -24.32 -12.49 12.32
C ALA A 690 -25.13 -11.55 11.41
N LEU A 691 -25.90 -10.61 11.98
CA LEU A 691 -26.63 -9.60 11.22
C LEU A 691 -25.68 -8.66 10.46
N ALA A 692 -24.60 -8.20 11.12
CA ALA A 692 -23.57 -7.39 10.48
C ALA A 692 -22.87 -8.14 9.33
N ALA A 693 -22.52 -9.43 9.56
CA ALA A 693 -21.95 -10.28 8.52
C ALA A 693 -22.94 -10.52 7.36
N THR A 694 -24.23 -10.72 7.67
CA THR A 694 -25.29 -10.86 6.66
C THR A 694 -25.35 -9.63 5.77
N ALA A 695 -25.43 -8.43 6.34
CA ALA A 695 -25.45 -7.17 5.59
C ALA A 695 -24.19 -7.01 4.73
N ALA A 696 -23.00 -7.36 5.27
CA ALA A 696 -21.73 -7.29 4.53
C ALA A 696 -21.67 -8.31 3.37
N LEU A 697 -22.18 -9.52 3.55
CA LEU A 697 -22.28 -10.54 2.50
C LEU A 697 -23.28 -10.13 1.41
N MET A 698 -24.42 -9.54 1.79
CA MET A 698 -25.36 -8.95 0.83
C MET A 698 -24.69 -7.85 -0.01
N ALA A 699 -23.94 -6.96 0.64
CA ALA A 699 -23.17 -5.92 -0.04
C ALA A 699 -22.03 -6.48 -0.93
N SER A 700 -21.61 -7.73 -0.68
CA SER A 700 -20.56 -8.45 -1.44
C SER A 700 -21.13 -9.45 -2.47
N ASP A 701 -22.41 -9.32 -2.86
CA ASP A 701 -23.12 -10.12 -3.88
C ASP A 701 -23.27 -11.62 -3.56
N PHE A 702 -23.27 -12.00 -2.28
CA PHE A 702 -23.63 -13.36 -1.89
C PHE A 702 -25.15 -13.52 -1.94
N SER A 703 -25.62 -14.63 -2.47
CA SER A 703 -27.04 -14.97 -2.44
C SER A 703 -27.52 -15.27 -1.01
N LEU A 704 -28.79 -14.99 -0.72
CA LEU A 704 -29.37 -15.29 0.60
C LEU A 704 -29.25 -16.77 0.98
N ARG A 705 -29.29 -17.68 -0.01
CA ARG A 705 -29.06 -19.11 0.20
C ARG A 705 -27.64 -19.41 0.71
N GLN A 706 -26.62 -18.78 0.12
CA GLN A 706 -25.22 -18.91 0.57
C GLN A 706 -25.05 -18.34 1.97
N ILE A 707 -25.66 -17.19 2.25
CA ILE A 707 -25.61 -16.55 3.57
C ILE A 707 -26.26 -17.46 4.63
N ALA A 708 -27.47 -17.96 4.39
CA ALA A 708 -28.18 -18.87 5.32
C ALA A 708 -27.37 -20.15 5.58
N ALA A 709 -26.80 -20.75 4.52
CA ALA A 709 -25.95 -21.92 4.65
C ALA A 709 -24.69 -21.67 5.51
N ALA A 710 -24.05 -20.51 5.34
CA ALA A 710 -22.88 -20.16 6.14
C ALA A 710 -23.25 -19.91 7.61
N LEU A 711 -24.35 -19.22 7.88
CA LEU A 711 -24.85 -18.97 9.24
C LEU A 711 -25.22 -20.26 9.97
N SER A 712 -25.79 -21.25 9.26
CA SER A 712 -26.20 -22.54 9.84
C SER A 712 -25.04 -23.49 10.13
N THR A 713 -23.85 -23.24 9.60
CA THR A 713 -22.69 -24.13 9.71
C THR A 713 -21.50 -23.54 10.45
N PHE A 714 -21.51 -22.24 10.74
CA PHE A 714 -20.43 -21.59 11.49
C PHE A 714 -20.55 -21.87 12.99
N VAL A 715 -19.57 -22.58 13.53
CA VAL A 715 -19.53 -23.00 14.94
C VAL A 715 -18.58 -22.12 15.74
N SER A 716 -18.88 -21.87 17.00
CA SER A 716 -17.98 -21.18 17.93
C SER A 716 -17.23 -22.22 18.78
N ASP A 717 -16.16 -22.77 18.22
CA ASP A 717 -15.24 -23.71 18.85
C ASP A 717 -13.81 -23.17 18.87
N SER A 718 -12.88 -23.93 19.43
CA SER A 718 -11.47 -23.54 19.56
C SER A 718 -10.74 -23.40 18.21
N HIS A 719 -11.28 -23.96 17.14
CA HIS A 719 -10.69 -23.95 15.79
C HIS A 719 -11.30 -22.87 14.90
N SER A 720 -12.63 -22.76 14.90
CA SER A 720 -13.37 -21.89 14.00
C SER A 720 -13.52 -20.47 14.54
N ASN A 721 -13.65 -20.31 15.86
CA ASN A 721 -13.83 -19.01 16.54
C ASN A 721 -13.25 -19.07 17.97
N PRO A 722 -11.92 -19.20 18.13
CA PRO A 722 -11.27 -19.44 19.41
C PRO A 722 -11.54 -18.33 20.43
N LEU A 723 -11.78 -18.72 21.67
CA LEU A 723 -12.03 -17.80 22.80
C LEU A 723 -13.24 -16.85 22.61
N ARG A 724 -14.24 -17.27 21.84
CA ARG A 724 -15.44 -16.46 21.57
C ARG A 724 -16.68 -17.29 21.89
N SER A 725 -17.04 -17.34 23.19
CA SER A 725 -18.15 -18.15 23.74
C SER A 725 -18.04 -19.62 23.38
N ASN A 726 -16.84 -20.20 23.53
CA ASN A 726 -16.67 -21.65 23.39
C ASN A 726 -17.30 -22.33 24.59
N ILE A 727 -18.22 -23.27 24.34
CA ILE A 727 -19.04 -23.93 25.38
C ILE A 727 -18.62 -25.37 25.53
N TYR A 728 -18.40 -25.76 26.80
CA TYR A 728 -18.05 -27.11 27.18
C TYR A 728 -18.93 -27.56 28.36
N SER A 729 -19.06 -28.88 28.58
CA SER A 729 -19.67 -29.44 29.77
C SER A 729 -18.59 -29.76 30.79
N ILE A 730 -18.86 -29.49 32.08
CA ILE A 730 -18.03 -29.89 33.23
C ILE A 730 -18.94 -30.56 34.24
N GLY A 731 -18.99 -31.90 34.23
CA GLY A 731 -20.01 -32.67 34.95
C GLY A 731 -21.41 -32.33 34.48
N GLN A 732 -22.25 -31.80 35.36
CA GLN A 732 -23.62 -31.30 35.05
C GLN A 732 -23.70 -29.76 35.01
N ALA A 733 -22.59 -29.06 35.03
CA ALA A 733 -22.47 -27.60 34.83
C ALA A 733 -21.99 -27.28 33.42
N THR A 734 -22.23 -26.03 33.01
CA THR A 734 -21.77 -25.49 31.70
C THR A 734 -20.55 -24.60 31.90
N LEU A 735 -19.52 -24.79 31.11
CA LEU A 735 -18.36 -23.92 31.06
C LEU A 735 -18.41 -23.07 29.79
N VAL A 736 -18.24 -21.77 29.93
CA VAL A 736 -18.13 -20.79 28.82
C VAL A 736 -16.74 -20.17 28.85
N VAL A 737 -15.99 -20.32 27.77
CA VAL A 737 -14.67 -19.66 27.59
C VAL A 737 -14.81 -18.52 26.62
N ASP A 738 -14.44 -17.30 27.05
CA ASP A 738 -14.58 -16.09 26.23
C ASP A 738 -13.40 -15.11 26.41
N TYR A 739 -13.23 -14.18 25.50
CA TYR A 739 -12.19 -13.14 25.52
C TYR A 739 -12.70 -11.79 26.07
N ALA A 740 -13.82 -11.75 26.75
CA ALA A 740 -14.38 -10.54 27.33
C ALA A 740 -13.39 -9.85 28.28
N HIS A 741 -13.21 -8.53 28.15
CA HIS A 741 -12.27 -7.74 28.95
C HIS A 741 -12.67 -6.26 29.11
N ASN A 742 -13.86 -5.88 28.68
CA ASN A 742 -14.41 -4.53 28.83
C ASN A 742 -15.86 -4.58 29.36
N PRO A 743 -16.42 -3.46 29.88
CA PRO A 743 -17.75 -3.44 30.49
C PRO A 743 -18.87 -3.94 29.56
N ALA A 744 -18.85 -3.56 28.29
CA ALA A 744 -19.90 -3.93 27.33
C ALA A 744 -19.86 -5.44 27.02
N ALA A 745 -18.66 -6.02 26.86
CA ALA A 745 -18.47 -7.45 26.64
C ALA A 745 -18.94 -8.26 27.85
N TYR A 746 -18.58 -7.86 29.07
CA TYR A 746 -19.00 -8.57 30.28
C TYR A 746 -20.50 -8.52 30.53
N ARG A 747 -21.17 -7.39 30.23
CA ARG A 747 -22.64 -7.33 30.30
C ARG A 747 -23.31 -8.28 29.29
N ALA A 748 -22.79 -8.35 28.08
CA ALA A 748 -23.33 -9.24 27.04
C ALA A 748 -23.10 -10.71 27.38
N LEU A 749 -21.89 -11.06 27.82
CA LEU A 749 -21.52 -12.40 28.25
C LEU A 749 -22.28 -12.84 29.51
N GLY A 750 -22.43 -11.95 30.50
CA GLY A 750 -23.18 -12.21 31.74
C GLY A 750 -24.67 -12.50 31.47
N ARG A 751 -25.33 -11.70 30.61
CA ARG A 751 -26.71 -11.96 30.18
C ARG A 751 -26.87 -13.33 29.50
N MET A 752 -25.94 -13.71 28.63
CA MET A 752 -25.92 -15.01 27.96
C MET A 752 -25.77 -16.11 29.02
N ALA A 753 -24.76 -16.01 29.91
CA ALA A 753 -24.51 -16.98 30.97
C ALA A 753 -25.74 -17.13 31.91
N ARG A 754 -26.39 -16.03 32.28
CA ARG A 754 -27.60 -16.01 33.08
C ARG A 754 -28.77 -16.73 32.40
N SER A 755 -28.94 -16.54 31.09
CA SER A 755 -29.99 -17.20 30.32
C SER A 755 -29.76 -18.72 30.13
N LEU A 756 -28.54 -19.18 30.25
CA LEU A 756 -28.17 -20.62 30.22
C LEU A 756 -28.23 -21.28 31.60
N ALA A 757 -28.08 -20.49 32.68
CA ALA A 757 -27.96 -21.05 34.03
C ALA A 757 -29.31 -21.46 34.60
N GLY A 758 -29.42 -22.73 34.99
CA GLY A 758 -30.47 -23.21 35.89
C GLY A 758 -30.18 -22.94 37.36
N GLY A 759 -28.92 -22.60 37.70
CA GLY A 759 -28.39 -22.29 39.01
C GLY A 759 -27.66 -20.93 39.03
N LYS A 760 -26.45 -20.93 39.57
CA LYS A 760 -25.60 -19.74 39.69
C LYS A 760 -24.80 -19.50 38.42
N VAL A 761 -24.40 -18.22 38.24
CA VAL A 761 -23.36 -17.83 37.31
C VAL A 761 -22.10 -17.48 38.10
N ILE A 762 -21.03 -18.25 37.87
CA ILE A 762 -19.72 -18.08 38.49
C ILE A 762 -18.75 -17.54 37.46
N GLY A 763 -18.03 -16.47 37.79
CA GLY A 763 -17.07 -15.85 36.87
C GLY A 763 -15.63 -15.93 37.37
N VAL A 764 -14.72 -16.42 36.53
CA VAL A 764 -13.27 -16.26 36.66
C VAL A 764 -12.86 -15.22 35.65
N VAL A 765 -12.59 -14.00 36.10
CA VAL A 765 -12.59 -12.80 35.27
C VAL A 765 -11.35 -11.93 35.49
N THR A 766 -11.01 -11.16 34.48
CA THR A 766 -9.86 -10.25 34.49
C THR A 766 -10.07 -9.07 33.54
N ALA A 767 -9.15 -8.09 33.56
CA ALA A 767 -9.03 -7.05 32.55
C ALA A 767 -7.55 -6.67 32.36
N PRO A 768 -7.16 -6.12 31.18
CA PRO A 768 -5.79 -5.62 30.97
C PRO A 768 -5.43 -4.47 31.92
N GLY A 769 -4.22 -4.51 32.52
CA GLY A 769 -3.77 -3.53 33.50
C GLY A 769 -3.52 -2.11 32.97
N ASP A 770 -3.40 -1.93 31.65
CA ASP A 770 -3.20 -0.63 30.99
C ASP A 770 -4.47 0.23 30.84
N ARG A 771 -5.59 -0.19 31.42
CA ARG A 771 -6.84 0.60 31.44
C ARG A 771 -6.82 1.65 32.55
N ARG A 772 -7.60 2.74 32.38
CA ARG A 772 -7.79 3.75 33.43
C ARG A 772 -8.48 3.14 34.66
N ASP A 773 -8.22 3.65 35.84
CA ASP A 773 -8.83 3.16 37.11
C ASP A 773 -10.35 3.20 37.07
N ALA A 774 -10.94 4.24 36.47
CA ALA A 774 -12.38 4.35 36.27
C ALA A 774 -12.93 3.22 35.40
N ASP A 775 -12.25 2.89 34.30
CA ASP A 775 -12.66 1.84 33.37
C ASP A 775 -12.58 0.43 34.01
N LEU A 776 -11.57 0.18 34.86
CA LEU A 776 -11.46 -1.06 35.66
C LEU A 776 -12.58 -1.19 36.69
N ARG A 777 -12.97 -0.09 37.37
CA ARG A 777 -14.13 -0.10 38.26
C ARG A 777 -15.44 -0.31 37.48
N ASP A 778 -15.54 0.25 36.25
CA ASP A 778 -16.70 0.02 35.38
C ASP A 778 -16.82 -1.44 34.92
N VAL A 779 -15.68 -2.13 34.69
CA VAL A 779 -15.67 -3.60 34.49
C VAL A 779 -16.27 -4.29 35.69
N GLY A 780 -15.83 -3.93 36.89
CA GLY A 780 -16.37 -4.48 38.16
C GLY A 780 -17.86 -4.25 38.30
N ARG A 781 -18.35 -3.03 38.06
CA ARG A 781 -19.79 -2.72 38.08
C ARG A 781 -20.60 -3.54 37.09
N ALA A 782 -20.05 -3.72 35.87
CA ALA A 782 -20.70 -4.52 34.83
C ALA A 782 -20.83 -6.01 35.21
N LEU A 783 -19.80 -6.59 35.80
CA LEU A 783 -19.77 -7.97 36.30
C LEU A 783 -20.79 -8.22 37.41
N ALA A 784 -20.99 -7.29 38.34
CA ALA A 784 -21.86 -7.43 39.47
C ALA A 784 -23.37 -7.60 39.13
N ILE A 785 -23.77 -7.33 37.88
CA ILE A 785 -25.18 -7.39 37.46
C ILE A 785 -25.69 -8.82 37.29
N ASP A 786 -24.95 -9.64 36.53
CA ASP A 786 -25.41 -10.95 36.08
C ASP A 786 -24.70 -12.13 36.76
N PHE A 787 -23.60 -11.91 37.49
CA PHE A 787 -22.83 -12.94 38.15
C PHE A 787 -23.18 -13.04 39.63
N ASN A 788 -23.29 -14.26 40.14
CA ASN A 788 -23.52 -14.55 41.57
C ASN A 788 -22.21 -14.62 42.37
N GLU A 789 -21.21 -15.29 41.77
CA GLU A 789 -19.88 -15.44 42.36
C GLU A 789 -18.81 -15.04 41.40
N LEU A 790 -17.83 -14.26 41.86
CA LEU A 790 -16.75 -13.71 41.05
C LEU A 790 -15.40 -14.02 41.71
N VAL A 791 -14.51 -14.60 40.91
CA VAL A 791 -13.09 -14.73 41.23
C VAL A 791 -12.31 -13.89 40.26
N VAL A 792 -11.72 -12.82 40.78
CA VAL A 792 -10.96 -11.87 39.98
C VAL A 792 -9.49 -12.28 40.02
N TYR A 793 -8.91 -12.60 38.86
CA TYR A 793 -7.50 -12.94 38.77
C TYR A 793 -6.70 -11.85 38.03
N GLN A 794 -5.37 -11.88 38.18
CA GLN A 794 -4.50 -10.97 37.47
C GLN A 794 -3.99 -11.60 36.17
N SER A 795 -4.30 -10.93 35.06
CA SER A 795 -3.61 -11.17 33.77
C SER A 795 -2.33 -10.32 33.71
N ASN A 796 -1.87 -9.97 32.51
CA ASN A 796 -0.69 -9.13 32.30
C ASN A 796 -0.90 -7.72 32.95
N PRO A 797 -0.08 -7.30 33.91
CA PRO A 797 -0.23 -6.02 34.63
C PRO A 797 0.07 -4.80 33.75
N ARG A 798 0.80 -4.96 32.63
CA ARG A 798 1.11 -3.89 31.65
C ARG A 798 1.59 -2.58 32.28
N GLY A 799 2.52 -2.68 33.24
CA GLY A 799 3.12 -1.55 33.92
C GLY A 799 2.39 -1.07 35.18
N ARG A 800 1.28 -1.74 35.57
CA ARG A 800 0.61 -1.51 36.83
C ARG A 800 1.22 -2.42 37.92
N ALA A 801 1.14 -2.02 39.16
CA ALA A 801 1.60 -2.86 40.29
C ALA A 801 0.78 -4.15 40.40
N ASP A 802 1.43 -5.23 40.87
CA ASP A 802 0.81 -6.54 41.03
C ASP A 802 -0.40 -6.46 41.97
N GLY A 803 -1.48 -7.13 41.64
CA GLY A 803 -2.74 -7.15 42.38
C GLY A 803 -3.61 -5.90 42.21
N GLN A 804 -3.07 -4.76 41.77
CA GLN A 804 -3.80 -3.51 41.71
C GLN A 804 -4.97 -3.53 40.72
N THR A 805 -4.80 -4.20 39.57
CA THR A 805 -5.89 -4.36 38.56
C THR A 805 -7.07 -5.09 39.19
N GLY A 806 -6.82 -6.23 39.83
CA GLY A 806 -7.85 -7.02 40.58
C GLY A 806 -8.53 -6.21 41.66
N THR A 807 -7.77 -5.45 42.44
CA THR A 807 -8.32 -4.60 43.51
C THR A 807 -9.34 -3.59 42.97
N LEU A 808 -9.02 -2.88 41.89
CA LEU A 808 -9.92 -1.89 41.27
C LEU A 808 -11.20 -2.54 40.68
N ILE A 809 -11.08 -3.74 40.10
CA ILE A 809 -12.24 -4.49 39.61
C ILE A 809 -13.12 -4.89 40.80
N VAL A 810 -12.54 -5.43 41.89
CA VAL A 810 -13.27 -5.85 43.10
C VAL A 810 -13.94 -4.62 43.79
N GLU A 811 -13.28 -3.47 43.82
CA GLU A 811 -13.90 -2.22 44.29
C GLU A 811 -15.18 -1.88 43.48
N GLY A 812 -15.11 -1.97 42.15
CA GLY A 812 -16.27 -1.78 41.28
C GLY A 812 -17.38 -2.79 41.53
N ILE A 813 -17.04 -4.09 41.70
CA ILE A 813 -18.00 -5.14 42.02
C ILE A 813 -18.73 -4.81 43.33
N ARG A 814 -18.00 -4.49 44.40
CA ARG A 814 -18.57 -4.20 45.74
C ARG A 814 -19.55 -3.03 45.78
N GLN A 815 -19.44 -2.09 44.82
CA GLN A 815 -20.36 -0.97 44.72
C GLN A 815 -21.76 -1.36 44.25
N GLN A 816 -21.89 -2.50 43.53
CA GLN A 816 -23.13 -2.89 42.88
C GLN A 816 -23.59 -4.34 43.18
N LEU A 817 -22.80 -5.12 43.92
CA LEU A 817 -23.08 -6.53 44.18
C LEU A 817 -24.37 -6.68 45.00
N SER A 818 -25.22 -7.69 44.63
CA SER A 818 -26.39 -8.06 45.42
C SER A 818 -25.99 -8.61 46.80
N ARG A 819 -26.96 -8.64 47.79
CA ARG A 819 -26.70 -9.13 49.16
C ARG A 819 -26.19 -10.57 49.22
N ASP A 820 -26.56 -11.40 48.26
CA ASP A 820 -26.20 -12.83 48.17
C ASP A 820 -25.00 -13.09 47.23
N GLY A 821 -24.39 -12.06 46.66
CA GLY A 821 -23.24 -12.19 45.77
C GLY A 821 -21.91 -12.21 46.54
N THR A 822 -20.93 -12.90 46.00
CA THR A 822 -19.56 -12.95 46.53
C THR A 822 -18.51 -12.55 45.50
N ALA A 823 -17.47 -11.83 45.93
CA ALA A 823 -16.33 -11.49 45.06
C ALA A 823 -15.02 -11.64 45.86
N VAL A 824 -14.09 -12.39 45.31
CA VAL A 824 -12.75 -12.59 45.85
C VAL A 824 -11.69 -12.28 44.81
N GLN A 825 -10.56 -11.78 45.27
CA GLN A 825 -9.37 -11.61 44.42
C GLN A 825 -8.41 -12.78 44.69
N ILE A 826 -8.01 -13.46 43.63
CA ILE A 826 -6.98 -14.52 43.63
C ILE A 826 -6.12 -14.26 42.39
N ASP A 827 -4.96 -13.68 42.59
CA ASP A 827 -4.14 -13.20 41.45
C ASP A 827 -3.62 -14.31 40.53
N ASP A 828 -3.38 -15.50 41.09
CA ASP A 828 -2.98 -16.67 40.33
C ASP A 828 -4.18 -17.32 39.63
N VAL A 829 -4.11 -17.48 38.32
CA VAL A 829 -5.20 -17.97 37.47
C VAL A 829 -5.53 -19.44 37.74
N HIS A 830 -4.54 -20.28 38.08
CA HIS A 830 -4.77 -21.71 38.38
C HIS A 830 -5.54 -21.87 39.70
N GLN A 831 -5.16 -21.11 40.73
CA GLN A 831 -5.87 -21.08 41.98
C GLN A 831 -7.27 -20.50 41.82
N ALA A 832 -7.42 -19.42 41.05
CA ALA A 832 -8.71 -18.78 40.75
C ALA A 832 -9.68 -19.78 40.09
N LEU A 833 -9.21 -20.52 39.07
CA LEU A 833 -9.99 -21.56 38.39
C LEU A 833 -10.32 -22.72 39.36
N ALA A 834 -9.34 -23.25 40.11
CA ALA A 834 -9.57 -24.36 41.07
C ALA A 834 -10.64 -24.00 42.10
N VAL A 835 -10.61 -22.77 42.66
CA VAL A 835 -11.62 -22.27 43.61
C VAL A 835 -13.00 -22.17 42.96
N ALA A 836 -13.08 -21.68 41.74
CA ALA A 836 -14.35 -21.55 41.01
C ALA A 836 -14.94 -22.92 40.65
N ILE A 837 -14.10 -23.83 40.13
CA ILE A 837 -14.50 -25.20 39.74
C ILE A 837 -15.01 -26.01 40.94
N ALA A 838 -14.33 -25.91 42.09
CA ALA A 838 -14.75 -26.59 43.31
C ALA A 838 -16.11 -26.12 43.85
N LYS A 839 -16.57 -24.94 43.49
CA LYS A 839 -17.87 -24.36 43.87
C LYS A 839 -19.01 -24.73 42.92
N CYS A 840 -18.71 -25.16 41.67
CA CYS A 840 -19.72 -25.46 40.68
C CYS A 840 -20.65 -26.59 41.14
N GLN A 841 -21.95 -26.36 40.97
CA GLN A 841 -23.03 -27.30 41.20
C GLN A 841 -23.75 -27.64 39.90
N PRO A 842 -24.51 -28.74 39.84
CA PRO A 842 -25.37 -29.07 38.70
C PRO A 842 -26.27 -27.89 38.31
N GLY A 843 -26.27 -27.55 37.00
CA GLY A 843 -27.04 -26.44 36.46
C GLY A 843 -26.39 -25.07 36.58
N ASP A 844 -25.21 -24.96 37.20
CA ASP A 844 -24.44 -23.70 37.19
C ASP A 844 -23.76 -23.44 35.86
N VAL A 845 -23.44 -22.17 35.62
CA VAL A 845 -22.61 -21.74 34.49
C VAL A 845 -21.32 -21.12 35.01
N LEU A 846 -20.19 -21.75 34.67
CA LEU A 846 -18.85 -21.21 34.91
C LEU A 846 -18.38 -20.44 33.70
N VAL A 847 -18.09 -19.16 33.86
CA VAL A 847 -17.53 -18.30 32.80
C VAL A 847 -16.05 -18.09 33.07
N PHE A 848 -15.19 -18.50 32.16
CA PHE A 848 -13.76 -18.21 32.18
C PHE A 848 -13.40 -17.19 31.10
N SER A 849 -13.04 -15.99 31.50
CA SER A 849 -12.53 -14.95 30.61
C SER A 849 -11.03 -15.04 30.56
N SER A 850 -10.50 -15.52 29.45
CA SER A 850 -9.07 -15.78 29.26
C SER A 850 -8.47 -14.96 28.11
N PRO A 851 -7.61 -13.97 28.37
CA PRO A 851 -6.78 -13.34 27.34
C PRO A 851 -5.54 -14.18 26.98
N ALA A 852 -5.28 -15.29 27.66
CA ALA A 852 -4.12 -16.17 27.48
C ALA A 852 -4.56 -17.61 27.17
N THR A 853 -3.59 -18.46 26.85
CA THR A 853 -3.79 -19.85 26.40
C THR A 853 -4.72 -20.66 27.27
N PRO A 854 -5.74 -21.35 26.71
CA PRO A 854 -6.68 -22.19 27.46
C PRO A 854 -6.05 -23.45 28.10
N HIS A 855 -4.77 -23.74 27.93
CA HIS A 855 -4.08 -24.88 28.61
C HIS A 855 -4.17 -24.80 30.11
N VAL A 856 -4.14 -23.60 30.70
CA VAL A 856 -4.36 -23.36 32.13
C VAL A 856 -5.70 -23.93 32.60
N LEU A 857 -6.73 -23.84 31.76
CA LEU A 857 -8.06 -24.40 32.07
C LEU A 857 -8.01 -25.93 32.13
N VAL A 858 -7.32 -26.60 31.24
CA VAL A 858 -7.16 -28.06 31.20
C VAL A 858 -6.47 -28.55 32.49
N GLU A 859 -5.39 -27.88 32.87
CA GLU A 859 -4.65 -28.22 34.10
C GLU A 859 -5.50 -28.02 35.35
N ALA A 860 -6.27 -26.95 35.42
CA ALA A 860 -7.17 -26.68 36.55
C ALA A 860 -8.37 -27.65 36.62
N LEU A 861 -8.86 -28.16 35.49
CA LEU A 861 -9.95 -29.13 35.42
C LEU A 861 -9.51 -30.56 35.76
N GLN A 862 -8.26 -30.92 35.47
CA GLN A 862 -7.74 -32.29 35.59
C GLN A 862 -8.00 -32.95 36.95
N PRO A 863 -7.87 -32.25 38.13
CA PRO A 863 -8.14 -32.85 39.45
C PRO A 863 -9.63 -33.09 39.73
N PHE A 864 -10.54 -32.36 39.09
CA PHE A 864 -11.98 -32.38 39.40
C PHE A 864 -12.79 -33.11 38.32
N TYR A 865 -12.44 -32.92 37.06
CA TYR A 865 -13.18 -33.42 35.88
C TYR A 865 -12.20 -33.95 34.82
N PRO A 866 -11.48 -35.08 35.07
CA PRO A 866 -10.41 -35.55 34.15
C PRO A 866 -10.91 -35.90 32.74
N GLU A 867 -12.13 -36.42 32.59
CA GLU A 867 -12.71 -36.75 31.29
C GLU A 867 -13.00 -35.46 30.47
N ASN A 868 -13.60 -34.44 31.10
CA ASN A 868 -13.88 -33.17 30.49
C ASN A 868 -12.57 -32.42 30.13
N ALA A 869 -11.56 -32.49 31.03
CA ALA A 869 -10.23 -31.94 30.76
C ALA A 869 -9.59 -32.61 29.54
N ALA A 870 -9.73 -33.91 29.37
CA ALA A 870 -9.22 -34.63 28.19
C ALA A 870 -9.93 -34.22 26.91
N ILE A 871 -11.27 -34.01 26.93
CA ILE A 871 -12.06 -33.54 25.77
C ILE A 871 -11.61 -32.14 25.38
N ILE A 872 -11.53 -31.22 26.36
CA ILE A 872 -11.11 -29.83 26.12
C ILE A 872 -9.65 -29.79 25.62
N ALA A 873 -8.75 -30.62 26.16
CA ALA A 873 -7.38 -30.73 25.71
C ALA A 873 -7.27 -31.22 24.25
N ALA A 874 -8.16 -32.13 23.86
CA ALA A 874 -8.22 -32.62 22.47
C ALA A 874 -8.72 -31.54 21.51
N ASP A 875 -9.72 -30.76 21.92
CA ASP A 875 -10.25 -29.61 21.16
C ASP A 875 -9.20 -28.49 21.05
N LEU A 876 -8.40 -28.26 22.10
CA LEU A 876 -7.37 -27.21 22.12
C LEU A 876 -6.05 -27.58 21.41
N ARG A 877 -5.87 -28.81 20.95
CA ARG A 877 -4.67 -29.22 20.21
C ARG A 877 -4.60 -28.40 18.90
N PRO A 878 -3.46 -27.77 18.61
CA PRO A 878 -3.29 -27.14 17.31
C PRO A 878 -3.51 -28.21 16.24
N LEU A 879 -4.35 -27.95 15.25
CA LEU A 879 -4.36 -28.71 14.02
C LEU A 879 -2.91 -28.74 13.55
N ASN A 880 -2.29 -29.93 13.63
CA ASN A 880 -0.90 -30.11 13.23
C ASN A 880 -0.71 -29.46 11.87
N ASN A 881 0.37 -28.69 11.72
CA ASN A 881 0.95 -28.33 10.42
C ASN A 881 1.37 -29.62 9.68
N ALA A 882 0.41 -30.42 9.29
CA ALA A 882 0.61 -31.51 8.36
C ALA A 882 0.65 -30.94 6.95
N CYS A 883 1.75 -30.27 6.62
CA CYS A 883 2.23 -29.95 5.26
C CYS A 883 3.40 -28.95 5.32
N LEU A 884 4.47 -29.29 6.05
CA LEU A 884 5.79 -28.66 5.88
C LEU A 884 6.92 -29.70 5.85
N ASP A 885 6.62 -30.96 5.48
CA ASP A 885 7.62 -31.95 5.07
C ASP A 885 7.16 -32.56 3.75
N GLY A 886 7.66 -31.95 2.62
CA GLY A 886 7.42 -32.41 1.26
C GLY A 886 8.07 -31.49 0.27
#